data_653fb3feb49b69fcde60b1bc0f6d08e3
#
_entry.id   653fb3feb49b69fcde60b1bc0f6d08e3
#
_cell.length_a   1.000
_cell.length_b   1.000
_cell.length_c   1.000
_cell.angle_alpha   90.00
_cell.angle_beta   90.00
_cell.angle_gamma   90.00
#
_symmetry.space_group_name_H-M   'P 1'
#
loop_
_entity.id
_entity.type
_entity.pdbx_description
1 polymer ?
#
loop_
_entity_poly.entity_id
_entity_poly.type
_entity_poly.pdbx_seq_one_letter_code
_entity_poly.pdbx_strand_id
1 'polypeptide(L)'
;PGNAGYPCEYRYRNEPVHMLMKVETHNHPTAIAPRPGAATGAGGEIRDEGATGRGGKPKAGLTGFSVSNLCIPGFRQPWEDDYGRPGRIASPLDIMIDGPLGGAAFNNEFGRPNLCGYFRTLEIQAPGVAGDERRGYHKPIMIAGGLGNVRDGDVHKKPIPPGAKIIVIGGPAMLIGLGGGAASSMASGESDEALDFASVQRDNPEIERRVQEVIDRCWALGEHNPIVSIHDVGAGGLSNALPELVHDHDRGAKLSLRAIPSAEPGMSPVEIWCNEAQERYVLAVLPEDLERFEALCERERAPFAVLGEATEAEHLEVADDHFGDAPVDLPMDLLFGKPPKMQRAYDREDFERQPFTTEGIELKDAIERVMRLPTVASKNFLITIGDRSVTGLVHRDQMVGPWQVPVADCAVTATGYNQRTGEAMAMGERTPVALVNAAASGRMAVAETLTNLAGAHIGSLGQIRLSANWMAAAGHPGEDQALFETVKAVGMELCPKLGIAIPVGKDSLSMRTLWQEKGIDKSVVAPLSLIVSGFANVTDIGLTATPLDDGRPHSELLLIDLGRGKNRLAGSALAQVFGKVGDVAPDLDDADDLIAFFEVTQRLLAEERLLAYHDRSDGGLFTTLAEMAFAGRTGVDIVLDNIAGDGPEAVAALFAEEAGAVIQVRAADVQAVRQRYQDAGLGGCVHSVGTVNDEDVVRLRLGGAVLRERPRWGLQRLWSETSYRIQALRDNPDCA
;
A
#
# COMPACT_ATOMS: atom_id res chain seq x y z
N PRO A 1 -12.19 13.86 34.34
CA PRO A 1 -11.96 15.13 34.99
C PRO A 1 -11.96 14.91 36.51
N GLY A 2 -10.74 14.85 37.09
CA GLY A 2 -10.59 14.75 38.53
C GLY A 2 -11.03 16.04 39.19
N ASN A 3 -11.76 15.95 40.29
CA ASN A 3 -11.98 17.08 41.18
C ASN A 3 -10.62 17.71 41.51
N ALA A 4 -10.51 19.03 41.34
CA ALA A 4 -9.31 19.78 41.68
C ALA A 4 -8.88 19.43 43.12
N GLY A 5 -7.75 18.74 43.27
CA GLY A 5 -7.16 18.40 44.56
C GLY A 5 -6.80 16.93 44.79
N TYR A 6 -7.17 16.01 43.90
CA TYR A 6 -6.72 14.62 44.01
C TYR A 6 -5.77 14.26 42.88
N PRO A 7 -4.65 13.54 43.14
CA PRO A 7 -3.78 13.05 42.06
C PRO A 7 -4.57 12.11 41.16
N CYS A 8 -4.47 12.32 39.83
CA CYS A 8 -5.06 11.42 38.84
C CYS A 8 -4.35 10.08 38.92
N GLU A 9 -5.07 9.02 39.20
CA GLU A 9 -4.55 7.66 39.25
C GLU A 9 -4.74 7.01 37.90
N TYR A 10 -3.66 6.44 37.33
CA TYR A 10 -3.74 5.61 36.16
C TYR A 10 -4.45 4.30 36.47
N ARG A 11 -5.46 3.96 35.64
CA ARG A 11 -6.23 2.72 35.78
C ARG A 11 -6.39 2.05 34.44
N TYR A 12 -6.32 0.72 34.43
CA TYR A 12 -6.72 -0.05 33.27
C TYR A 12 -8.24 0.06 33.08
N ARG A 13 -8.63 0.28 31.82
CA ARG A 13 -10.03 0.31 31.40
C ARG A 13 -10.20 -0.58 30.20
N ASN A 14 -11.13 -1.52 30.24
CA ASN A 14 -11.55 -2.30 29.07
C ASN A 14 -12.65 -1.54 28.35
N GLU A 15 -12.43 -1.27 27.09
CA GLU A 15 -13.40 -0.62 26.22
C GLU A 15 -13.34 -1.20 24.81
N PRO A 16 -14.46 -1.23 24.05
CA PRO A 16 -14.45 -1.59 22.64
C PRO A 16 -13.71 -0.53 21.85
N VAL A 17 -12.77 -0.99 21.03
CA VAL A 17 -12.00 -0.16 20.10
C VAL A 17 -12.00 -0.85 18.74
N HIS A 18 -12.36 -0.11 17.70
CA HIS A 18 -12.39 -0.61 16.34
C HIS A 18 -11.09 -0.29 15.61
N MET A 19 -10.67 -1.18 14.73
CA MET A 19 -9.61 -0.90 13.78
C MET A 19 -10.19 -0.01 12.67
N LEU A 20 -9.50 1.05 12.35
CA LEU A 20 -9.72 1.85 11.15
C LEU A 20 -8.57 1.62 10.18
N MET A 21 -8.81 1.92 8.90
CA MET A 21 -7.79 1.80 7.86
C MET A 21 -8.06 2.79 6.73
N LYS A 22 -6.99 3.31 6.14
CA LYS A 22 -7.05 4.13 4.94
C LYS A 22 -5.87 3.81 4.04
N VAL A 23 -6.09 3.80 2.73
CA VAL A 23 -5.02 3.69 1.74
C VAL A 23 -5.33 4.62 0.57
N GLU A 24 -4.37 5.50 0.28
CA GLU A 24 -4.45 6.55 -0.74
C GLU A 24 -3.41 6.36 -1.84
N THR A 25 -3.64 7.03 -2.98
CA THR A 25 -2.65 7.14 -4.05
C THR A 25 -2.24 8.60 -4.24
N HIS A 26 -0.93 8.85 -4.41
CA HIS A 26 -0.42 10.19 -4.67
C HIS A 26 0.52 10.21 -5.89
N ASN A 27 0.01 9.75 -7.03
CA ASN A 27 0.76 9.38 -8.22
C ASN A 27 1.35 10.59 -8.96
N HIS A 28 0.50 11.57 -9.36
CA HIS A 28 0.93 12.71 -10.17
C HIS A 28 1.89 13.63 -9.43
N PRO A 29 1.63 14.07 -8.18
CA PRO A 29 2.57 14.91 -7.46
C PRO A 29 3.92 14.23 -7.23
N THR A 30 3.94 12.92 -7.01
CA THR A 30 5.18 12.14 -6.88
C THR A 30 5.96 12.07 -8.20
N ALA A 31 5.28 12.10 -9.36
CA ALA A 31 5.94 12.18 -10.66
C ALA A 31 6.65 13.53 -10.89
N ILE A 32 6.07 14.61 -10.40
CA ILE A 32 6.58 15.99 -10.62
C ILE A 32 7.65 16.35 -9.57
N ALA A 33 7.36 16.11 -8.30
CA ALA A 33 8.24 16.42 -7.17
C ALA A 33 8.22 15.25 -6.17
N PRO A 34 9.09 14.23 -6.35
CA PRO A 34 8.98 12.95 -5.65
C PRO A 34 8.89 13.06 -4.13
N ARG A 35 9.78 13.85 -3.50
CA ARG A 35 9.82 13.98 -2.03
C ARG A 35 8.58 14.68 -1.47
N PRO A 36 8.21 15.92 -1.90
CA PRO A 36 6.99 16.56 -1.40
C PRO A 36 5.73 15.77 -1.79
N GLY A 37 5.69 15.21 -2.99
CA GLY A 37 4.56 14.41 -3.46
C GLY A 37 4.28 13.20 -2.59
N ALA A 38 5.29 12.43 -2.25
CA ALA A 38 5.15 11.26 -1.39
C ALA A 38 4.91 11.63 0.09
N ALA A 39 5.54 12.71 0.57
CA ALA A 39 5.31 13.20 1.92
C ALA A 39 3.85 13.65 2.13
N THR A 40 3.30 14.41 1.19
CA THR A 40 1.90 14.84 1.21
C THR A 40 0.93 13.66 1.11
N GLY A 41 1.27 12.63 0.33
CA GLY A 41 0.49 11.39 0.29
C GLY A 41 0.40 10.70 1.65
N ALA A 42 1.51 10.61 2.37
CA ALA A 42 1.53 10.07 3.72
C ALA A 42 0.72 10.93 4.71
N GLY A 43 0.85 12.25 4.65
CA GLY A 43 0.06 13.17 5.49
C GLY A 43 -1.44 13.10 5.17
N GLY A 44 -1.81 13.00 3.90
CA GLY A 44 -3.21 12.90 3.48
C GLY A 44 -3.93 11.71 4.07
N GLU A 45 -3.33 10.54 4.03
CA GLU A 45 -3.97 9.34 4.57
C GLU A 45 -4.02 9.33 6.11
N ILE A 46 -3.01 9.93 6.78
CA ILE A 46 -3.01 10.12 8.24
C ILE A 46 -4.20 11.02 8.66
N ARG A 47 -4.47 12.09 7.89
CA ARG A 47 -5.62 12.96 8.14
C ARG A 47 -6.95 12.24 8.00
N ASP A 48 -7.11 11.41 6.98
CA ASP A 48 -8.30 10.56 6.81
C ASP A 48 -8.52 9.63 8.02
N GLU A 49 -7.45 9.01 8.52
CA GLU A 49 -7.51 8.21 9.74
C GLU A 49 -7.94 9.07 10.94
N GLY A 50 -7.30 10.24 11.12
CA GLY A 50 -7.58 11.17 12.22
C GLY A 50 -9.00 11.73 12.19
N ALA A 51 -9.57 11.94 10.98
CA ALA A 51 -10.93 12.46 10.77
C ALA A 51 -12.03 11.38 10.81
N THR A 52 -11.68 10.11 11.06
CA THR A 52 -12.68 9.04 11.14
C THR A 52 -13.61 9.24 12.33
N GLY A 53 -14.93 9.22 12.07
CA GLY A 53 -15.94 9.38 13.11
C GLY A 53 -15.88 10.75 13.80
N ARG A 54 -15.60 10.74 15.10
CA ARG A 54 -15.39 11.95 15.92
C ARG A 54 -13.93 12.12 16.34
N GLY A 55 -13.02 11.50 15.58
CA GLY A 55 -11.59 11.48 15.78
C GLY A 55 -11.05 10.07 15.96
N GLY A 56 -10.18 9.67 15.05
CA GLY A 56 -9.43 8.42 15.09
C GLY A 56 -7.99 8.64 15.58
N LYS A 57 -7.28 7.55 15.81
CA LYS A 57 -5.89 7.54 16.24
C LYS A 57 -5.02 6.72 15.29
N PRO A 58 -4.29 7.35 14.37
CA PRO A 58 -3.34 6.67 13.48
C PRO A 58 -2.29 5.89 14.28
N LYS A 59 -1.97 4.65 13.85
CA LYS A 59 -1.12 3.74 14.63
C LYS A 59 0.10 3.26 13.87
N ALA A 60 -0.05 2.77 12.65
CA ALA A 60 1.04 2.24 11.84
C ALA A 60 0.78 2.45 10.36
N GLY A 61 1.82 2.81 9.60
CA GLY A 61 1.75 3.13 8.19
C GLY A 61 2.26 2.04 7.26
N LEU A 62 1.90 2.18 5.99
CA LEU A 62 2.44 1.43 4.85
C LEU A 62 2.75 2.39 3.69
N THR A 63 3.70 2.01 2.83
CA THR A 63 4.07 2.78 1.64
C THR A 63 4.49 1.86 0.52
N GLY A 64 3.97 2.08 -0.69
CA GLY A 64 4.29 1.26 -1.86
C GLY A 64 4.58 2.09 -3.10
N PHE A 65 5.43 1.56 -3.98
CA PHE A 65 5.80 2.21 -5.23
C PHE A 65 5.78 1.25 -6.41
N SER A 66 5.24 1.72 -7.56
CA SER A 66 5.51 1.13 -8.87
C SER A 66 6.11 2.20 -9.77
N VAL A 67 7.24 1.89 -10.40
CA VAL A 67 7.95 2.79 -11.32
C VAL A 67 8.43 2.03 -12.56
N SER A 68 8.79 2.75 -13.64
CA SER A 68 9.48 2.19 -14.78
C SER A 68 10.91 1.74 -14.43
N ASN A 69 11.68 1.26 -15.40
CA ASN A 69 13.05 0.78 -15.20
C ASN A 69 13.95 1.85 -14.56
N LEU A 70 14.74 1.46 -13.57
CA LEU A 70 15.59 2.39 -12.82
C LEU A 70 16.79 2.88 -13.59
N CYS A 71 17.34 2.08 -14.50
CA CYS A 71 18.54 2.39 -15.28
C CYS A 71 19.71 2.92 -14.43
N ILE A 72 20.01 2.24 -13.32
CA ILE A 72 21.01 2.68 -12.33
C ILE A 72 22.37 2.89 -13.00
N PRO A 73 23.00 4.07 -12.86
CA PRO A 73 24.32 4.38 -13.47
C PRO A 73 25.39 3.37 -13.06
N GLY A 74 26.05 2.80 -14.07
CA GLY A 74 27.10 1.76 -13.85
C GLY A 74 26.56 0.38 -13.44
N PHE A 75 25.22 0.21 -13.37
CA PHE A 75 24.58 -1.05 -12.99
C PHE A 75 23.34 -1.38 -13.84
N ARG A 76 23.25 -0.85 -15.06
CA ARG A 76 22.14 -1.10 -15.98
C ARG A 76 22.00 -2.59 -16.26
N GLN A 77 20.77 -3.09 -16.20
CA GLN A 77 20.46 -4.49 -16.41
C GLN A 77 20.13 -4.81 -17.89
N PRO A 78 20.29 -6.07 -18.33
CA PRO A 78 20.08 -6.44 -19.74
C PRO A 78 18.66 -6.23 -20.27
N TRP A 79 17.66 -6.16 -19.40
CA TRP A 79 16.26 -5.94 -19.79
C TRP A 79 15.85 -4.45 -19.77
N GLU A 80 16.73 -3.56 -19.35
CA GLU A 80 16.44 -2.13 -19.26
C GLU A 80 16.83 -1.39 -20.52
N ASP A 81 15.87 -0.67 -21.09
CA ASP A 81 16.04 0.25 -22.20
C ASP A 81 15.84 1.69 -21.75
N ASP A 82 16.52 2.63 -22.35
CA ASP A 82 16.25 4.06 -22.18
C ASP A 82 15.29 4.53 -23.28
N TYR A 83 14.00 4.51 -22.94
CA TYR A 83 12.94 4.93 -23.86
C TYR A 83 12.76 6.46 -23.89
N GLY A 84 13.31 7.17 -22.92
CA GLY A 84 13.13 8.60 -22.70
C GLY A 84 11.88 8.92 -21.88
N ARG A 85 11.69 10.20 -21.54
CA ARG A 85 10.57 10.70 -20.76
C ARG A 85 10.36 12.21 -20.97
N PRO A 86 9.19 12.79 -20.61
CA PRO A 86 9.02 14.25 -20.56
C PRO A 86 10.01 14.89 -19.57
N GLY A 87 10.55 16.05 -19.91
CA GLY A 87 11.55 16.74 -19.08
C GLY A 87 11.04 17.16 -17.69
N ARG A 88 9.72 17.35 -17.55
CA ARG A 88 9.07 17.77 -16.28
C ARG A 88 8.76 16.62 -15.31
N ILE A 89 8.88 15.37 -15.74
CA ILE A 89 8.67 14.20 -14.89
C ILE A 89 10.03 13.71 -14.40
N ALA A 90 10.15 13.45 -13.09
CA ALA A 90 11.32 12.85 -12.50
C ALA A 90 11.62 11.47 -13.11
N SER A 91 12.88 11.07 -13.15
CA SER A 91 13.22 9.71 -13.59
C SER A 91 12.73 8.68 -12.58
N PRO A 92 12.48 7.41 -13.01
CA PRO A 92 12.14 6.33 -12.06
C PRO A 92 13.17 6.19 -10.92
N LEU A 93 14.44 6.40 -11.21
CA LEU A 93 15.50 6.37 -10.20
C LEU A 93 15.39 7.56 -9.23
N ASP A 94 15.18 8.79 -9.73
CA ASP A 94 15.01 9.98 -8.88
C ASP A 94 13.76 9.82 -8.00
N ILE A 95 12.67 9.27 -8.55
CA ILE A 95 11.46 8.96 -7.78
C ILE A 95 11.80 8.00 -6.62
N MET A 96 12.60 6.95 -6.87
CA MET A 96 12.93 5.96 -5.85
C MET A 96 14.04 6.41 -4.89
N ILE A 97 14.81 7.43 -5.24
CA ILE A 97 15.76 8.09 -4.31
C ILE A 97 14.99 9.02 -3.36
N ASP A 98 14.14 9.90 -3.90
CA ASP A 98 13.56 11.01 -3.13
C ASP A 98 12.15 10.71 -2.60
N GLY A 99 11.30 10.00 -3.34
CA GLY A 99 9.92 9.71 -2.94
C GLY A 99 9.82 8.96 -1.61
N PRO A 100 10.53 7.82 -1.44
CA PRO A 100 10.53 7.10 -0.17
C PRO A 100 11.01 7.95 1.02
N LEU A 101 11.97 8.85 0.80
CA LEU A 101 12.43 9.79 1.83
C LEU A 101 11.31 10.75 2.28
N GLY A 102 10.46 11.19 1.34
CA GLY A 102 9.30 12.04 1.67
C GLY A 102 8.30 11.33 2.58
N GLY A 103 7.84 10.15 2.16
CA GLY A 103 6.90 9.35 2.96
C GLY A 103 7.47 8.93 4.33
N ALA A 104 8.75 8.53 4.37
CA ALA A 104 9.41 8.17 5.62
C ALA A 104 9.58 9.38 6.55
N ALA A 105 10.02 10.54 6.03
CA ALA A 105 10.19 11.75 6.83
C ALA A 105 8.88 12.19 7.47
N PHE A 106 7.77 12.17 6.72
CA PHE A 106 6.46 12.52 7.26
C PHE A 106 6.06 11.61 8.42
N ASN A 107 6.13 10.30 8.23
CA ASN A 107 5.81 9.33 9.28
C ASN A 107 6.74 9.47 10.51
N ASN A 108 8.05 9.68 10.29
CA ASN A 108 9.02 9.85 11.37
C ASN A 108 8.73 11.08 12.22
N GLU A 109 8.46 12.23 11.59
CA GLU A 109 8.18 13.49 12.30
C GLU A 109 6.79 13.48 12.96
N PHE A 110 5.80 12.89 12.30
CA PHE A 110 4.49 12.66 12.91
C PHE A 110 4.57 11.70 14.10
N GLY A 111 5.50 10.75 14.09
CA GLY A 111 5.71 9.77 15.16
C GLY A 111 4.88 8.51 14.98
N ARG A 112 4.71 8.04 13.73
CA ARG A 112 4.05 6.80 13.37
C ARG A 112 5.04 5.84 12.67
N PRO A 113 5.16 4.56 13.10
CA PRO A 113 6.05 3.62 12.45
C PRO A 113 5.48 3.23 11.07
N ASN A 114 6.34 3.11 10.06
CA ASN A 114 5.99 2.64 8.73
C ASN A 114 6.48 1.19 8.57
N LEU A 115 5.56 0.22 8.55
CA LEU A 115 5.83 -1.19 8.82
C LEU A 115 5.60 -2.13 7.64
N CYS A 116 4.98 -1.66 6.56
CA CYS A 116 4.59 -2.49 5.43
C CYS A 116 4.72 -1.72 4.11
N GLY A 117 4.73 -2.44 3.00
CA GLY A 117 4.76 -1.82 1.69
C GLY A 117 5.09 -2.82 0.59
N TYR A 118 5.21 -2.32 -0.64
CA TYR A 118 5.69 -3.08 -1.79
C TYR A 118 6.55 -2.20 -2.69
N PHE A 119 7.32 -2.83 -3.56
CA PHE A 119 8.07 -2.14 -4.59
C PHE A 119 8.10 -2.93 -5.89
N ARG A 120 7.67 -2.31 -6.98
CA ARG A 120 7.66 -2.90 -8.31
C ARG A 120 8.32 -2.01 -9.35
N THR A 121 9.12 -2.63 -10.23
CA THR A 121 9.58 -2.00 -11.48
C THR A 121 9.00 -2.73 -12.66
N LEU A 122 8.47 -1.99 -13.64
CA LEU A 122 7.98 -2.55 -14.89
C LEU A 122 8.13 -1.53 -16.02
N GLU A 123 8.85 -1.90 -17.06
CA GLU A 123 8.83 -1.23 -18.36
C GLU A 123 9.17 -2.25 -19.43
N ILE A 124 8.21 -2.54 -20.30
CA ILE A 124 8.30 -3.64 -21.26
C ILE A 124 7.53 -3.32 -22.55
N GLN A 125 7.94 -3.90 -23.66
CA GLN A 125 7.13 -3.96 -24.87
C GLN A 125 6.08 -5.05 -24.74
N ALA A 126 4.82 -4.71 -25.02
CA ALA A 126 3.71 -5.65 -24.97
C ALA A 126 2.77 -5.42 -26.17
N PRO A 127 2.03 -6.45 -26.62
CA PRO A 127 1.06 -6.29 -27.69
C PRO A 127 -0.02 -5.24 -27.35
N GLY A 128 -0.34 -4.40 -28.34
CA GLY A 128 -1.42 -3.42 -28.31
C GLY A 128 -2.18 -3.40 -29.64
N VAL A 129 -3.21 -2.56 -29.76
CA VAL A 129 -4.09 -2.50 -30.94
C VAL A 129 -3.34 -2.13 -32.23
N ALA A 130 -2.39 -1.22 -32.14
CA ALA A 130 -1.62 -0.73 -33.30
C ALA A 130 -0.25 -1.43 -33.47
N GLY A 131 0.00 -2.54 -32.80
CA GLY A 131 1.28 -3.23 -32.69
C GLY A 131 1.84 -3.15 -31.28
N ASP A 132 3.11 -3.51 -31.10
CA ASP A 132 3.73 -3.45 -29.79
C ASP A 132 3.79 -2.03 -29.24
N GLU A 133 3.39 -1.86 -27.99
CA GLU A 133 3.42 -0.59 -27.26
C GLU A 133 4.28 -0.69 -25.99
N ARG A 134 4.75 0.45 -25.48
CA ARG A 134 5.52 0.51 -24.25
C ARG A 134 4.57 0.55 -23.05
N ARG A 135 4.66 -0.48 -22.22
CA ARG A 135 3.90 -0.58 -20.97
C ARG A 135 4.83 -0.35 -19.78
N GLY A 136 4.39 0.48 -18.81
CA GLY A 136 5.23 0.82 -17.66
C GLY A 136 4.68 1.96 -16.84
N TYR A 137 5.45 2.42 -15.85
CA TYR A 137 5.03 3.39 -14.85
C TYR A 137 5.87 4.67 -14.89
N HIS A 138 5.87 5.39 -16.04
CA HIS A 138 6.41 6.75 -16.12
C HIS A 138 5.58 7.72 -15.26
N LYS A 139 4.24 7.58 -15.26
CA LYS A 139 3.40 8.06 -14.17
C LYS A 139 3.45 6.98 -13.09
N PRO A 140 4.15 7.21 -11.97
CA PRO A 140 4.33 6.18 -10.95
C PRO A 140 3.02 5.86 -10.24
N ILE A 141 2.96 4.72 -9.58
CA ILE A 141 2.04 4.48 -8.49
C ILE A 141 2.79 4.79 -7.19
N MET A 142 2.23 5.66 -6.37
CA MET A 142 2.66 5.91 -4.99
C MET A 142 1.47 5.64 -4.10
N ILE A 143 1.61 4.63 -3.22
CA ILE A 143 0.64 4.24 -2.21
C ILE A 143 1.12 4.73 -0.85
N ALA A 144 0.24 5.41 -0.13
CA ALA A 144 0.40 5.68 1.29
C ALA A 144 -0.85 5.21 2.03
N GLY A 145 -0.67 4.58 3.17
CA GLY A 145 -1.78 4.03 3.92
C GLY A 145 -1.38 3.61 5.32
N GLY A 146 -2.33 3.06 6.03
CA GLY A 146 -2.08 2.56 7.36
C GLY A 146 -3.32 2.04 8.06
N LEU A 147 -3.13 1.75 9.32
CA LEU A 147 -4.17 1.39 10.25
C LEU A 147 -4.10 2.23 11.53
N GLY A 148 -5.24 2.43 12.11
CA GLY A 148 -5.41 3.12 13.38
C GLY A 148 -6.55 2.54 14.19
N ASN A 149 -6.96 3.28 15.21
CA ASN A 149 -8.02 2.86 16.12
C ASN A 149 -9.04 3.98 16.34
N VAL A 150 -10.29 3.61 16.52
CA VAL A 150 -11.37 4.49 16.91
C VAL A 150 -12.21 3.85 18.03
N ARG A 151 -12.59 4.63 19.03
CA ARG A 151 -13.45 4.13 20.14
C ARG A 151 -14.86 3.88 19.63
N ASP A 152 -15.53 2.88 20.18
CA ASP A 152 -16.91 2.53 19.82
C ASP A 152 -17.87 3.74 19.90
N GLY A 153 -17.75 4.56 20.93
CA GLY A 153 -18.58 5.76 21.10
C GLY A 153 -18.27 6.91 20.15
N ASP A 154 -17.16 6.85 19.40
CA ASP A 154 -16.69 7.89 18.49
C ASP A 154 -16.72 7.45 17.00
N VAL A 155 -17.17 6.23 16.70
CA VAL A 155 -17.28 5.70 15.32
C VAL A 155 -18.21 6.55 14.44
N HIS A 156 -19.31 7.01 15.00
CA HIS A 156 -20.31 7.79 14.28
C HIS A 156 -20.22 9.28 14.61
N LYS A 157 -20.20 10.10 13.58
CA LYS A 157 -20.36 11.56 13.68
C LYS A 157 -21.72 11.86 14.33
N LYS A 158 -21.80 12.88 15.17
CA LYS A 158 -23.08 13.36 15.73
C LYS A 158 -23.71 14.36 14.78
N PRO A 159 -25.06 14.46 14.72
CA PRO A 159 -25.72 15.49 13.94
C PRO A 159 -25.24 16.91 14.35
N ILE A 160 -24.94 17.75 13.38
CA ILE A 160 -24.55 19.14 13.61
C ILE A 160 -25.83 19.97 13.83
N PRO A 161 -26.05 20.55 15.03
CA PRO A 161 -27.20 21.44 15.24
C PRO A 161 -26.92 22.83 14.65
N PRO A 162 -27.97 23.58 14.26
CA PRO A 162 -27.82 24.99 13.91
C PRO A 162 -27.18 25.80 15.06
N GLY A 163 -26.26 26.71 14.71
CA GLY A 163 -25.48 27.48 15.66
C GLY A 163 -24.20 26.82 16.16
N ALA A 164 -23.97 25.53 15.81
CA ALA A 164 -22.67 24.89 16.05
C ALA A 164 -21.57 25.69 15.37
N LYS A 165 -20.44 25.86 16.04
CA LYS A 165 -19.30 26.63 15.49
C LYS A 165 -18.53 25.76 14.52
N ILE A 166 -18.26 26.33 13.34
CA ILE A 166 -17.46 25.71 12.28
C ILE A 166 -16.04 26.25 12.42
N ILE A 167 -15.10 25.32 12.57
CA ILE A 167 -13.70 25.60 12.91
C ILE A 167 -12.80 24.99 11.86
N VAL A 168 -11.74 25.70 11.49
CA VAL A 168 -10.55 25.13 10.83
C VAL A 168 -9.44 25.00 11.88
N ILE A 169 -8.76 23.86 11.89
CA ILE A 169 -7.61 23.63 12.76
C ILE A 169 -6.44 23.11 11.89
N GLY A 170 -5.22 23.56 12.16
CA GLY A 170 -4.00 23.16 11.45
C GLY A 170 -3.30 24.32 10.76
N GLY A 171 -2.58 24.05 9.67
CA GLY A 171 -1.75 25.01 8.95
C GLY A 171 -2.52 26.17 8.33
N PRO A 172 -1.83 27.29 8.04
CA PRO A 172 -2.45 28.43 7.36
C PRO A 172 -2.66 28.16 5.87
N ALA A 173 -3.56 28.94 5.24
CA ALA A 173 -3.68 28.99 3.80
C ALA A 173 -2.37 29.53 3.17
N MET A 174 -1.96 28.95 2.05
CA MET A 174 -0.75 29.26 1.29
C MET A 174 -1.02 29.09 -0.20
N LEU A 175 -0.20 29.70 -1.06
CA LEU A 175 -0.29 29.55 -2.53
C LEU A 175 0.31 28.23 -3.00
N ILE A 176 -0.26 27.10 -2.56
CA ILE A 176 0.17 25.74 -2.88
C ILE A 176 -1.04 24.85 -3.20
N GLY A 177 -0.81 23.85 -4.04
CA GLY A 177 -1.83 22.85 -4.39
C GLY A 177 -3.00 23.39 -5.19
N LEU A 178 -2.88 24.57 -5.80
CA LEU A 178 -3.95 25.16 -6.60
C LEU A 178 -4.22 24.30 -7.85
N GLY A 179 -5.44 23.76 -7.96
CA GLY A 179 -5.83 22.88 -9.05
C GLY A 179 -5.22 21.48 -9.00
N GLY A 180 -4.70 21.04 -7.86
CA GLY A 180 -4.05 19.72 -7.68
C GLY A 180 -4.94 18.54 -8.06
N GLY A 181 -6.21 18.56 -7.65
CA GLY A 181 -7.18 17.53 -8.03
C GLY A 181 -7.41 17.46 -9.55
N ALA A 182 -7.47 18.57 -10.24
CA ALA A 182 -7.61 18.62 -11.70
C ALA A 182 -6.35 18.09 -12.41
N ALA A 183 -5.16 18.52 -11.99
CA ALA A 183 -3.88 18.05 -12.54
C ALA A 183 -3.70 16.52 -12.36
N SER A 184 -4.08 15.98 -11.20
CA SER A 184 -4.01 14.54 -10.93
C SER A 184 -4.94 13.70 -11.81
N SER A 185 -6.05 14.28 -12.29
CA SER A 185 -7.03 13.60 -13.14
C SER A 185 -6.64 13.59 -14.62
N MET A 186 -5.58 14.28 -15.02
CA MET A 186 -5.08 14.33 -16.40
C MET A 186 -3.95 13.32 -16.63
N ALA A 187 -3.75 12.90 -17.88
CA ALA A 187 -2.56 12.15 -18.25
C ALA A 187 -1.32 13.03 -18.08
N SER A 188 -0.23 12.45 -17.56
CA SER A 188 1.03 13.17 -17.41
C SER A 188 1.56 13.59 -18.80
N GLY A 189 1.79 14.87 -18.99
CA GLY A 189 2.17 15.44 -20.29
C GLY A 189 1.05 16.21 -21.01
N GLU A 190 -0.20 16.10 -20.61
CA GLU A 190 -1.33 16.83 -21.19
C GLU A 190 -1.59 18.18 -20.51
N SER A 191 -1.21 18.33 -19.24
CA SER A 191 -1.36 19.58 -18.48
C SER A 191 -0.31 20.64 -18.85
N ASP A 192 -0.61 21.92 -18.54
CA ASP A 192 0.39 22.97 -18.59
C ASP A 192 1.48 22.76 -17.53
N GLU A 193 2.74 22.98 -17.89
CA GLU A 193 3.88 22.81 -16.97
C GLU A 193 3.76 23.72 -15.73
N ALA A 194 3.24 24.93 -15.88
CA ALA A 194 3.02 25.84 -14.76
C ALA A 194 1.95 25.32 -13.80
N LEU A 195 0.91 24.67 -14.31
CA LEU A 195 -0.13 24.04 -13.49
C LEU A 195 0.42 22.81 -12.75
N ASP A 196 1.25 21.98 -13.41
CA ASP A 196 1.87 20.83 -12.77
C ASP A 196 2.67 21.24 -11.54
N PHE A 197 3.52 22.28 -11.65
CA PHE A 197 4.30 22.78 -10.51
C PHE A 197 3.46 23.50 -9.44
N ALA A 198 2.42 24.24 -9.83
CA ALA A 198 1.52 24.90 -8.89
C ALA A 198 0.64 23.90 -8.11
N SER A 199 0.40 22.72 -8.68
CA SER A 199 -0.39 21.65 -8.05
C SER A 199 0.36 20.89 -6.95
N VAL A 200 1.69 21.02 -6.87
CA VAL A 200 2.49 20.33 -5.85
C VAL A 200 2.28 20.99 -4.49
N GLN A 201 2.02 20.18 -3.50
CA GLN A 201 1.82 20.59 -2.12
C GLN A 201 3.13 20.51 -1.34
N ARG A 202 3.14 21.06 -0.12
CA ARG A 202 4.24 20.95 0.83
C ARG A 202 3.75 20.29 2.09
N ASP A 203 4.65 19.63 2.79
CA ASP A 203 4.39 18.89 4.01
C ASP A 203 4.75 19.70 5.26
N ASN A 204 3.97 19.52 6.34
CA ASN A 204 4.28 20.01 7.66
C ASN A 204 3.78 19.00 8.73
N PRO A 205 4.51 17.89 8.90
CA PRO A 205 4.09 16.81 9.81
C PRO A 205 4.01 17.25 11.27
N GLU A 206 4.78 18.26 11.69
CA GLU A 206 4.71 18.80 13.04
C GLU A 206 3.34 19.45 13.35
N ILE A 207 2.84 20.27 12.44
CA ILE A 207 1.50 20.87 12.61
C ILE A 207 0.44 19.78 12.65
N GLU A 208 0.50 18.81 11.74
CA GLU A 208 -0.44 17.69 11.71
C GLU A 208 -0.39 16.87 13.00
N ARG A 209 0.81 16.64 13.56
CA ARG A 209 0.97 15.98 14.87
C ARG A 209 0.33 16.78 16.00
N ARG A 210 0.49 18.10 16.02
CA ARG A 210 -0.12 18.96 17.03
C ARG A 210 -1.65 18.88 16.97
N VAL A 211 -2.22 18.88 15.76
CA VAL A 211 -3.67 18.70 15.58
C VAL A 211 -4.11 17.33 16.06
N GLN A 212 -3.37 16.27 15.73
CA GLN A 212 -3.67 14.92 16.21
C GLN A 212 -3.63 14.84 17.74
N GLU A 213 -2.73 15.56 18.43
CA GLU A 213 -2.74 15.63 19.89
C GLU A 213 -4.03 16.29 20.42
N VAL A 214 -4.57 17.29 19.74
CA VAL A 214 -5.89 17.87 20.10
C VAL A 214 -6.99 16.82 19.93
N ILE A 215 -7.01 16.11 18.81
CA ILE A 215 -7.97 15.02 18.53
C ILE A 215 -7.85 13.93 19.60
N ASP A 216 -6.63 13.49 19.93
CA ASP A 216 -6.36 12.49 20.96
C ASP A 216 -6.85 12.92 22.35
N ARG A 217 -6.73 14.23 22.69
CA ARG A 217 -7.22 14.77 23.95
C ARG A 217 -8.75 14.85 23.98
N CYS A 218 -9.37 15.25 22.88
CA CYS A 218 -10.82 15.22 22.73
C CYS A 218 -11.33 13.78 22.85
N TRP A 219 -10.72 12.84 22.12
CA TRP A 219 -10.97 11.41 22.20
C TRP A 219 -10.86 10.87 23.66
N ALA A 220 -9.84 11.28 24.42
CA ALA A 220 -9.64 10.86 25.81
C ALA A 220 -10.73 11.33 26.77
N LEU A 221 -11.54 12.34 26.41
CA LEU A 221 -12.66 12.82 27.21
C LEU A 221 -13.90 11.89 27.15
N GLY A 222 -13.93 10.93 26.23
CA GLY A 222 -15.03 9.96 26.07
C GLY A 222 -16.34 10.65 25.71
N GLU A 223 -17.38 10.48 26.54
CA GLU A 223 -18.70 11.09 26.33
C GLU A 223 -18.68 12.63 26.28
N HIS A 224 -17.65 13.24 26.87
CA HIS A 224 -17.43 14.69 26.87
C HIS A 224 -16.52 15.18 25.74
N ASN A 225 -16.28 14.37 24.71
CA ASN A 225 -15.56 14.77 23.50
C ASN A 225 -16.28 15.96 22.86
N PRO A 226 -15.63 17.16 22.75
CA PRO A 226 -16.24 18.36 22.21
C PRO A 226 -16.47 18.32 20.69
N ILE A 227 -15.79 17.41 19.98
CA ILE A 227 -15.94 17.26 18.53
C ILE A 227 -17.30 16.62 18.23
N VAL A 228 -18.16 17.33 17.50
CA VAL A 228 -19.46 16.83 17.01
C VAL A 228 -19.25 16.03 15.73
N SER A 229 -18.55 16.63 14.76
CA SER A 229 -18.16 16.05 13.48
C SER A 229 -16.83 16.65 13.06
N ILE A 230 -16.01 15.89 12.34
CA ILE A 230 -14.71 16.30 11.83
C ILE A 230 -14.53 15.79 10.40
N HIS A 231 -13.87 16.55 9.56
CA HIS A 231 -13.49 16.21 8.19
C HIS A 231 -12.05 16.68 7.94
N ASP A 232 -11.26 15.92 7.19
CA ASP A 232 -9.94 16.33 6.74
C ASP A 232 -10.03 17.35 5.59
N VAL A 233 -8.96 18.07 5.33
CA VAL A 233 -8.84 18.98 4.19
C VAL A 233 -7.87 18.38 3.18
N GLY A 234 -8.41 17.88 2.08
CA GLY A 234 -7.67 17.26 0.99
C GLY A 234 -7.77 18.06 -0.31
N ALA A 235 -8.03 17.36 -1.41
CA ALA A 235 -8.21 17.93 -2.74
C ALA A 235 -9.33 18.97 -2.76
N GLY A 236 -9.09 20.10 -3.44
CA GLY A 236 -10.01 21.25 -3.47
C GLY A 236 -9.95 22.14 -2.22
N GLY A 237 -9.18 21.77 -1.20
CA GLY A 237 -9.01 22.58 -0.01
C GLY A 237 -10.30 22.78 0.78
N LEU A 238 -10.46 23.97 1.38
CA LEU A 238 -11.66 24.31 2.16
C LEU A 238 -12.93 24.38 1.31
N SER A 239 -12.80 24.61 -0.01
CA SER A 239 -13.94 24.63 -0.94
C SER A 239 -14.63 23.28 -1.09
N ASN A 240 -13.97 22.20 -0.71
CA ASN A 240 -14.53 20.86 -0.66
C ASN A 240 -14.90 20.46 0.79
N ALA A 241 -13.96 20.57 1.70
CA ALA A 241 -14.11 20.04 3.06
C ALA A 241 -15.23 20.72 3.88
N LEU A 242 -15.38 22.03 3.77
CA LEU A 242 -16.41 22.78 4.55
C LEU A 242 -17.83 22.47 4.07
N PRO A 243 -18.13 22.49 2.76
CA PRO A 243 -19.43 22.05 2.27
C PRO A 243 -19.76 20.61 2.64
N GLU A 244 -18.82 19.66 2.49
CA GLU A 244 -19.04 18.26 2.84
C GLU A 244 -19.35 18.09 4.34
N LEU A 245 -18.60 18.78 5.21
CA LEU A 245 -18.83 18.72 6.67
C LEU A 245 -20.27 19.04 7.03
N VAL A 246 -20.88 20.07 6.43
CA VAL A 246 -22.23 20.50 6.80
C VAL A 246 -23.32 19.76 6.04
N HIS A 247 -23.06 19.43 4.75
CA HIS A 247 -23.99 18.69 3.90
C HIS A 247 -24.29 17.28 4.44
N ASP A 248 -23.29 16.58 4.96
CA ASP A 248 -23.45 15.25 5.59
C ASP A 248 -24.48 15.24 6.74
N HIS A 249 -24.87 16.42 7.23
CA HIS A 249 -25.81 16.61 8.33
C HIS A 249 -27.07 17.41 7.96
N ASP A 250 -27.36 17.58 6.64
CA ASP A 250 -28.50 18.36 6.11
C ASP A 250 -28.45 19.80 6.64
N ARG A 251 -27.30 20.47 6.54
CA ARG A 251 -27.06 21.84 7.01
C ARG A 251 -26.40 22.69 5.93
N GLY A 252 -26.50 24.01 6.10
CA GLY A 252 -25.65 24.98 5.46
C GLY A 252 -24.71 25.64 6.46
N ALA A 253 -24.02 26.68 6.02
CA ALA A 253 -23.12 27.46 6.87
C ALA A 253 -23.04 28.92 6.47
N LYS A 254 -22.80 29.80 7.48
CA LYS A 254 -22.37 31.20 7.27
C LYS A 254 -20.96 31.36 7.79
N LEU A 255 -20.04 31.66 6.88
CA LEU A 255 -18.61 31.66 7.12
C LEU A 255 -17.98 33.00 6.75
N SER A 256 -16.92 33.41 7.46
CA SER A 256 -16.06 34.56 7.11
C SER A 256 -14.79 34.04 6.45
N LEU A 257 -14.56 34.42 5.20
CA LEU A 257 -13.38 34.03 4.43
C LEU A 257 -12.08 34.51 5.09
N ARG A 258 -12.08 35.76 5.61
CA ARG A 258 -10.88 36.36 6.20
C ARG A 258 -10.59 35.89 7.62
N ALA A 259 -11.48 35.13 8.22
CA ALA A 259 -11.19 34.41 9.46
C ALA A 259 -10.25 33.21 9.25
N ILE A 260 -10.10 32.71 8.01
CA ILE A 260 -9.17 31.64 7.64
C ILE A 260 -7.72 32.12 7.86
N PRO A 261 -6.91 31.46 8.70
CA PRO A 261 -5.51 31.82 8.86
C PRO A 261 -4.77 31.74 7.53
N SER A 262 -4.01 32.77 7.18
CA SER A 262 -3.23 32.83 5.94
C SER A 262 -1.80 33.27 6.24
N ALA A 263 -0.85 32.57 5.63
CA ALA A 263 0.57 32.95 5.65
C ALA A 263 0.92 33.98 4.56
N GLU A 264 0.00 34.23 3.62
CA GLU A 264 0.22 35.10 2.47
C GLU A 264 -0.87 36.16 2.38
N PRO A 265 -0.63 37.41 2.85
CA PRO A 265 -1.65 38.44 2.97
C PRO A 265 -2.28 38.89 1.64
N GLY A 266 -1.62 38.63 0.52
CA GLY A 266 -2.06 39.04 -0.81
C GLY A 266 -3.01 38.08 -1.53
N MET A 267 -3.38 36.96 -0.91
CA MET A 267 -4.25 35.95 -1.53
C MET A 267 -5.62 36.50 -1.87
N SER A 268 -6.06 36.21 -3.10
CA SER A 268 -7.44 36.45 -3.55
C SER A 268 -8.45 35.53 -2.85
N PRO A 269 -9.75 35.84 -2.88
CA PRO A 269 -10.78 34.98 -2.29
C PRO A 269 -10.72 33.53 -2.79
N VAL A 270 -10.54 33.30 -4.09
CA VAL A 270 -10.45 31.97 -4.66
C VAL A 270 -9.20 31.20 -4.20
N GLU A 271 -8.07 31.89 -4.06
CA GLU A 271 -6.84 31.31 -3.57
C GLU A 271 -6.94 30.89 -2.09
N ILE A 272 -7.61 31.70 -1.25
CA ILE A 272 -7.87 31.35 0.16
C ILE A 272 -8.82 30.14 0.25
N TRP A 273 -9.84 30.11 -0.60
CA TRP A 273 -10.89 29.10 -0.55
C TRP A 273 -10.50 27.76 -1.14
N CYS A 274 -9.71 27.75 -2.24
CA CYS A 274 -9.43 26.57 -3.05
C CYS A 274 -7.99 26.05 -2.93
N ASN A 275 -7.10 26.67 -2.10
CA ASN A 275 -5.76 26.13 -1.94
C ASN A 275 -5.78 24.81 -1.16
N GLU A 276 -4.90 23.91 -1.56
CA GLU A 276 -4.73 22.61 -0.90
C GLU A 276 -3.56 22.62 0.10
N ALA A 277 -3.38 23.73 0.84
CA ALA A 277 -2.46 23.74 1.97
C ALA A 277 -2.87 22.62 2.94
N GLN A 278 -1.95 21.74 3.20
CA GLN A 278 -2.17 20.49 3.94
C GLN A 278 -2.17 20.72 5.46
N GLU A 279 -2.28 19.63 6.22
CA GLU A 279 -2.28 19.61 7.68
C GLU A 279 -3.43 20.40 8.31
N ARG A 280 -4.59 20.38 7.62
CA ARG A 280 -5.81 21.02 8.10
C ARG A 280 -6.95 20.04 8.25
N TYR A 281 -7.80 20.32 9.22
CA TYR A 281 -9.10 19.70 9.39
C TYR A 281 -10.17 20.77 9.57
N VAL A 282 -11.41 20.44 9.23
CA VAL A 282 -12.58 21.24 9.55
C VAL A 282 -13.48 20.45 10.49
N LEU A 283 -14.07 21.11 11.47
CA LEU A 283 -14.88 20.44 12.48
C LEU A 283 -15.98 21.34 13.01
N ALA A 284 -16.98 20.69 13.63
CA ALA A 284 -18.07 21.36 14.32
C ALA A 284 -17.97 21.12 15.83
N VAL A 285 -18.09 22.17 16.60
CA VAL A 285 -18.11 22.21 18.08
C VAL A 285 -19.32 22.97 18.58
N LEU A 286 -19.96 22.49 19.66
CA LEU A 286 -21.07 23.21 20.26
C LEU A 286 -20.57 24.49 20.94
N PRO A 287 -21.39 25.58 20.97
CA PRO A 287 -20.98 26.84 21.62
C PRO A 287 -20.56 26.67 23.08
N GLU A 288 -21.21 25.79 23.82
CA GLU A 288 -20.91 25.49 25.22
C GLU A 288 -19.60 24.71 25.44
N ASP A 289 -19.09 24.02 24.42
CA ASP A 289 -17.83 23.28 24.46
C ASP A 289 -16.66 24.05 23.86
N LEU A 290 -16.91 25.21 23.24
CA LEU A 290 -15.90 25.98 22.48
C LEU A 290 -14.71 26.37 23.35
N GLU A 291 -14.93 26.94 24.54
CA GLU A 291 -13.86 27.36 25.46
C GLU A 291 -12.94 26.20 25.84
N ARG A 292 -13.52 25.00 26.04
CA ARG A 292 -12.76 23.78 26.33
C ARG A 292 -11.91 23.35 25.14
N PHE A 293 -12.48 23.41 23.93
CA PHE A 293 -11.78 23.07 22.71
C PHE A 293 -10.61 24.02 22.45
N GLU A 294 -10.83 25.33 22.56
CA GLU A 294 -9.81 26.36 22.42
C GLU A 294 -8.65 26.15 23.41
N ALA A 295 -8.95 25.85 24.69
CA ALA A 295 -7.93 25.56 25.68
C ALA A 295 -7.09 24.31 25.34
N LEU A 296 -7.67 23.31 24.68
CA LEU A 296 -6.91 22.16 24.16
C LEU A 296 -6.00 22.55 23.00
N CYS A 297 -6.50 23.35 22.04
CA CYS A 297 -5.70 23.83 20.93
C CYS A 297 -4.51 24.68 21.40
N GLU A 298 -4.74 25.62 22.34
CA GLU A 298 -3.68 26.44 22.92
C GLU A 298 -2.61 25.60 23.63
N ARG A 299 -3.03 24.62 24.42
CA ARG A 299 -2.12 23.73 25.13
C ARG A 299 -1.21 22.94 24.20
N GLU A 300 -1.76 22.39 23.11
CA GLU A 300 -1.00 21.60 22.12
C GLU A 300 -0.33 22.50 21.05
N ARG A 301 -0.53 23.83 21.13
CA ARG A 301 -0.03 24.82 20.17
C ARG A 301 -0.51 24.52 18.73
N ALA A 302 -1.72 23.97 18.58
CA ALA A 302 -2.34 23.72 17.30
C ALA A 302 -3.04 24.98 16.83
N PRO A 303 -2.67 25.58 15.68
CA PRO A 303 -3.38 26.75 15.15
C PRO A 303 -4.82 26.40 14.83
N PHE A 304 -5.76 27.28 15.15
CA PHE A 304 -7.17 27.11 14.82
C PHE A 304 -7.86 28.46 14.60
N ALA A 305 -9.01 28.44 13.93
CA ALA A 305 -9.89 29.62 13.83
C ALA A 305 -11.35 29.19 13.73
N VAL A 306 -12.21 29.96 14.41
CA VAL A 306 -13.67 29.87 14.26
C VAL A 306 -14.06 30.65 13.00
N LEU A 307 -14.57 29.94 11.98
CA LEU A 307 -14.93 30.54 10.69
C LEU A 307 -16.36 31.08 10.65
N GLY A 308 -17.23 30.53 11.48
CA GLY A 308 -18.65 30.88 11.50
C GLY A 308 -19.49 29.81 12.18
N GLU A 309 -20.70 29.61 11.66
CA GLU A 309 -21.65 28.70 12.26
C GLU A 309 -22.50 27.93 11.24
N ALA A 310 -22.93 26.73 11.63
CA ALA A 310 -23.89 25.93 10.88
C ALA A 310 -25.28 26.56 10.93
N THR A 311 -26.01 26.48 9.82
CA THR A 311 -27.36 27.03 9.67
C THR A 311 -28.41 25.94 9.49
N GLU A 312 -29.67 26.24 9.83
CA GLU A 312 -30.81 25.36 9.53
C GLU A 312 -31.06 25.24 8.01
N ALA A 313 -30.89 26.36 7.28
CA ALA A 313 -31.05 26.35 5.84
C ALA A 313 -29.86 25.69 5.17
N GLU A 314 -30.11 24.76 4.23
CA GLU A 314 -29.08 24.13 3.38
C GLU A 314 -28.57 25.12 2.32
N HIS A 315 -27.87 26.16 2.79
CA HIS A 315 -27.29 27.22 1.99
C HIS A 315 -25.90 27.58 2.49
N LEU A 316 -24.94 27.70 1.60
CA LEU A 316 -23.57 28.08 1.91
C LEU A 316 -23.35 29.56 1.58
N GLU A 317 -23.03 30.36 2.59
CA GLU A 317 -22.64 31.77 2.46
C GLU A 317 -21.20 31.92 3.01
N VAL A 318 -20.29 32.38 2.17
CA VAL A 318 -18.91 32.73 2.56
C VAL A 318 -18.72 34.23 2.28
N ALA A 319 -18.70 35.02 3.33
CA ALA A 319 -18.55 36.45 3.21
C ALA A 319 -17.07 36.88 3.20
N ASP A 320 -16.73 37.88 2.40
CA ASP A 320 -15.43 38.55 2.40
C ASP A 320 -15.54 39.99 2.90
N ASP A 321 -15.20 40.22 4.16
CA ASP A 321 -15.25 41.55 4.77
C ASP A 321 -14.27 42.54 4.14
N HIS A 322 -13.24 42.08 3.42
CA HIS A 322 -12.28 42.94 2.75
C HIS A 322 -12.87 43.61 1.49
N PHE A 323 -13.61 42.87 0.70
CA PHE A 323 -14.27 43.39 -0.50
C PHE A 323 -15.71 43.77 -0.26
N GLY A 324 -16.32 43.37 0.84
CA GLY A 324 -17.69 43.65 1.23
C GLY A 324 -18.71 42.89 0.36
N ASP A 325 -18.36 41.71 -0.07
CA ASP A 325 -19.19 40.82 -0.89
C ASP A 325 -19.20 39.36 -0.30
N ALA A 326 -19.89 38.48 -1.01
CA ALA A 326 -19.93 37.05 -0.66
C ALA A 326 -19.49 36.24 -1.90
N PRO A 327 -18.20 35.89 -1.99
CA PRO A 327 -17.68 35.12 -3.13
C PRO A 327 -18.32 33.72 -3.28
N VAL A 328 -18.94 33.20 -2.23
CA VAL A 328 -19.78 32.01 -2.29
C VAL A 328 -21.13 32.32 -1.64
N ASP A 329 -22.22 32.24 -2.40
CA ASP A 329 -23.59 32.44 -1.96
C ASP A 329 -24.52 31.56 -2.81
N LEU A 330 -24.74 30.31 -2.36
CA LEU A 330 -25.47 29.32 -3.15
C LEU A 330 -26.10 28.22 -2.31
N PRO A 331 -27.18 27.59 -2.80
CA PRO A 331 -27.79 26.44 -2.12
C PRO A 331 -26.91 25.18 -2.25
N MET A 332 -26.95 24.33 -1.22
CA MET A 332 -26.14 23.12 -1.15
C MET A 332 -26.47 22.10 -2.26
N ASP A 333 -27.72 22.04 -2.71
CA ASP A 333 -28.15 21.14 -3.78
C ASP A 333 -27.49 21.47 -5.15
N LEU A 334 -27.03 22.70 -5.35
CA LEU A 334 -26.27 23.09 -6.53
C LEU A 334 -24.86 22.47 -6.50
N LEU A 335 -24.24 22.39 -5.32
CA LEU A 335 -22.92 21.76 -5.12
C LEU A 335 -22.99 20.23 -5.18
N PHE A 336 -23.97 19.65 -4.49
CA PHE A 336 -24.12 18.22 -4.34
C PHE A 336 -25.19 17.59 -5.23
N GLY A 337 -25.67 18.35 -6.23
CA GLY A 337 -26.59 17.85 -7.26
C GLY A 337 -26.01 16.63 -7.99
N LYS A 338 -26.89 15.70 -8.36
CA LYS A 338 -26.45 14.48 -9.05
C LYS A 338 -25.92 14.81 -10.45
N PRO A 339 -24.62 14.60 -10.71
CA PRO A 339 -24.10 14.74 -12.06
C PRO A 339 -24.73 13.73 -13.01
N PRO A 340 -24.73 13.97 -14.34
CA PRO A 340 -25.15 12.99 -15.31
C PRO A 340 -24.38 11.68 -15.10
N LYS A 341 -25.09 10.55 -15.18
CA LYS A 341 -24.45 9.23 -15.10
C LYS A 341 -23.48 9.05 -16.26
N MET A 342 -22.22 8.86 -15.97
CA MET A 342 -21.24 8.50 -16.97
C MET A 342 -21.47 7.05 -17.39
N GLN A 343 -21.52 6.81 -18.70
CA GLN A 343 -21.51 5.47 -19.29
C GLN A 343 -20.16 5.23 -19.94
N ARG A 344 -19.46 4.19 -19.51
CA ARG A 344 -18.25 3.69 -20.18
C ARG A 344 -18.61 2.39 -20.88
N ALA A 345 -18.42 2.36 -22.19
CA ALA A 345 -18.52 1.17 -23.00
C ALA A 345 -17.14 0.82 -23.54
N TYR A 346 -16.87 -0.44 -23.74
CA TYR A 346 -15.66 -0.90 -24.39
C TYR A 346 -15.99 -1.91 -25.48
N ASP A 347 -15.16 -1.93 -26.51
CA ASP A 347 -15.11 -3.03 -27.47
C ASP A 347 -14.11 -4.06 -26.94
N ARG A 348 -14.41 -5.33 -27.16
CA ARG A 348 -13.53 -6.39 -26.73
C ARG A 348 -12.27 -6.41 -27.59
N GLU A 349 -11.13 -6.28 -26.95
CA GLU A 349 -9.81 -6.34 -27.59
C GLU A 349 -9.11 -7.62 -27.15
N ASP A 350 -8.77 -8.46 -28.13
CA ASP A 350 -7.97 -9.67 -27.90
C ASP A 350 -6.62 -9.50 -28.61
N PHE A 351 -5.53 -9.50 -27.87
CA PHE A 351 -4.17 -9.37 -28.37
C PHE A 351 -3.50 -10.73 -28.50
N GLU A 352 -2.92 -11.00 -29.66
CA GLU A 352 -2.09 -12.20 -29.85
C GLU A 352 -0.78 -12.04 -29.06
N ARG A 353 -0.51 -12.98 -28.17
CA ARG A 353 0.68 -12.99 -27.32
C ARG A 353 1.61 -14.11 -27.71
N GLN A 354 2.91 -13.87 -27.58
CA GLN A 354 3.91 -14.88 -27.85
C GLN A 354 4.12 -15.74 -26.60
N PRO A 355 4.13 -17.07 -26.72
CA PRO A 355 4.46 -17.96 -25.62
C PRO A 355 5.82 -17.63 -25.02
N PHE A 356 5.90 -17.70 -23.69
CA PHE A 356 7.19 -17.67 -23.01
C PHE A 356 7.58 -19.07 -22.59
N THR A 357 8.71 -19.55 -23.11
CA THR A 357 9.25 -20.86 -22.81
C THR A 357 10.58 -20.72 -22.07
N THR A 358 10.90 -21.67 -21.21
CA THR A 358 12.17 -21.74 -20.49
C THR A 358 13.25 -22.49 -21.28
N GLU A 359 12.97 -22.93 -22.51
CA GLU A 359 13.96 -23.55 -23.37
C GLU A 359 15.14 -22.60 -23.65
N GLY A 360 16.36 -23.11 -23.46
CA GLY A 360 17.59 -22.32 -23.64
C GLY A 360 17.90 -21.32 -22.53
N ILE A 361 17.06 -21.22 -21.49
CA ILE A 361 17.38 -20.41 -20.33
C ILE A 361 18.30 -21.20 -19.40
N GLU A 362 19.52 -20.71 -19.26
CA GLU A 362 20.46 -21.23 -18.29
C GLU A 362 20.03 -20.88 -16.86
N LEU A 363 19.97 -21.88 -15.98
CA LEU A 363 19.56 -21.69 -14.57
C LEU A 363 20.40 -20.64 -13.85
N LYS A 364 21.68 -20.52 -14.19
CA LYS A 364 22.55 -19.47 -13.66
C LYS A 364 22.05 -18.08 -14.04
N ASP A 365 21.72 -17.87 -15.30
CA ASP A 365 21.29 -16.56 -15.80
C ASP A 365 19.91 -16.19 -15.25
N ALA A 366 19.02 -17.17 -15.13
CA ALA A 366 17.71 -16.97 -14.46
C ALA A 366 17.89 -16.47 -13.02
N ILE A 367 18.69 -17.17 -12.22
CA ILE A 367 18.98 -16.78 -10.82
C ILE A 367 19.60 -15.38 -10.77
N GLU A 368 20.64 -15.10 -11.56
CA GLU A 368 21.38 -13.86 -11.51
C GLU A 368 20.55 -12.66 -11.94
N ARG A 369 19.64 -12.82 -12.91
CA ARG A 369 18.75 -11.75 -13.37
C ARG A 369 17.59 -11.53 -12.39
N VAL A 370 16.89 -12.59 -11.99
CA VAL A 370 15.73 -12.49 -11.10
C VAL A 370 16.13 -11.88 -9.75
N MET A 371 17.24 -12.32 -9.16
CA MET A 371 17.70 -11.79 -7.86
C MET A 371 18.14 -10.31 -7.91
N ARG A 372 18.47 -9.77 -9.11
CA ARG A 372 18.79 -8.36 -9.31
C ARG A 372 17.60 -7.50 -9.70
N LEU A 373 16.48 -8.11 -10.08
CA LEU A 373 15.28 -7.34 -10.41
C LEU A 373 14.87 -6.52 -9.17
N PRO A 374 14.67 -5.19 -9.26
CA PRO A 374 14.38 -4.38 -8.08
C PRO A 374 13.15 -4.85 -7.29
N THR A 375 12.15 -5.40 -8.00
CA THR A 375 10.95 -6.00 -7.39
C THR A 375 11.30 -7.19 -6.48
N VAL A 376 12.26 -8.03 -6.86
CA VAL A 376 12.70 -9.22 -6.10
C VAL A 376 13.81 -8.90 -5.11
N ALA A 377 14.75 -8.03 -5.47
CA ALA A 377 15.92 -7.68 -4.66
C ALA A 377 15.57 -7.12 -3.28
N SER A 378 16.53 -7.12 -2.38
CA SER A 378 16.40 -6.56 -1.02
C SER A 378 15.81 -5.15 -1.00
N LYS A 379 14.92 -4.88 -0.05
CA LYS A 379 14.26 -3.58 0.14
C LYS A 379 14.92 -2.73 1.23
N ASN A 380 16.15 -3.04 1.65
CA ASN A 380 16.85 -2.29 2.71
C ASN A 380 16.84 -0.78 2.48
N PHE A 381 17.04 -0.34 1.24
CA PHE A 381 17.06 1.09 0.90
C PHE A 381 15.75 1.82 1.17
N LEU A 382 14.61 1.10 1.20
CA LEU A 382 13.28 1.62 1.51
C LEU A 382 12.97 1.56 3.01
N ILE A 383 13.47 0.54 3.69
CA ILE A 383 13.06 0.22 5.07
C ILE A 383 13.91 0.97 6.09
N THR A 384 15.21 1.11 5.83
CA THR A 384 16.17 1.68 6.82
C THR A 384 16.07 3.20 6.99
N ILE A 385 15.27 3.89 6.18
CA ILE A 385 15.00 5.33 6.28
C ILE A 385 13.81 5.68 7.18
N GLY A 386 12.94 4.71 7.45
CA GLY A 386 11.74 4.85 8.28
C GLY A 386 11.96 4.39 9.71
N ASP A 387 11.29 5.02 10.66
CA ASP A 387 11.20 4.51 12.02
C ASP A 387 10.27 3.30 12.04
N ARG A 388 10.71 2.22 12.67
CA ARG A 388 10.00 0.92 12.76
C ARG A 388 9.61 0.55 14.17
N SER A 389 9.96 1.35 15.16
CA SER A 389 9.81 1.00 16.58
C SER A 389 9.12 2.06 17.43
N VAL A 390 8.86 3.24 16.85
CA VAL A 390 8.19 4.33 17.56
C VAL A 390 6.82 3.86 18.09
N THR A 391 6.38 4.41 19.23
CA THR A 391 5.26 3.98 20.08
C THR A 391 5.53 2.74 20.94
N GLY A 392 6.42 1.83 20.56
CA GLY A 392 6.72 0.60 21.30
C GLY A 392 5.65 -0.50 21.19
N LEU A 393 4.67 -0.34 20.29
CA LEU A 393 3.60 -1.32 20.05
C LEU A 393 3.83 -2.19 18.81
N VAL A 394 5.01 -2.09 18.20
CA VAL A 394 5.38 -2.94 17.05
C VAL A 394 5.82 -4.31 17.54
N HIS A 395 5.15 -5.35 17.05
CA HIS A 395 5.50 -6.75 17.34
C HIS A 395 6.31 -7.37 16.20
N ARG A 396 5.92 -7.11 14.95
CA ARG A 396 6.65 -7.51 13.75
C ARG A 396 6.69 -6.35 12.77
N ASP A 397 7.89 -6.02 12.33
CA ASP A 397 8.16 -5.08 11.24
C ASP A 397 8.64 -5.85 9.99
N GLN A 398 9.17 -5.16 9.00
CA GLN A 398 9.67 -5.73 7.76
C GLN A 398 10.92 -6.62 7.96
N MET A 399 11.65 -6.45 9.05
CA MET A 399 12.92 -7.12 9.30
C MET A 399 12.72 -8.41 10.08
N VAL A 400 13.29 -9.51 9.58
CA VAL A 400 13.16 -10.84 10.15
C VAL A 400 14.43 -11.28 10.84
N GLY A 401 14.27 -11.85 12.03
CA GLY A 401 15.31 -12.49 12.81
C GLY A 401 16.41 -11.55 13.33
N PRO A 402 17.41 -12.10 14.01
CA PRO A 402 18.49 -11.32 14.62
C PRO A 402 19.41 -10.65 13.59
N TRP A 403 19.35 -11.09 12.33
CA TRP A 403 20.14 -10.58 11.23
C TRP A 403 19.44 -9.47 10.45
N GLN A 404 18.21 -9.12 10.81
CA GLN A 404 17.46 -7.99 10.24
C GLN A 404 17.37 -8.09 8.71
N VAL A 405 16.88 -9.23 8.20
CA VAL A 405 16.65 -9.44 6.76
C VAL A 405 15.25 -8.96 6.39
N PRO A 406 15.06 -8.12 5.36
CA PRO A 406 13.78 -7.48 5.04
C PRO A 406 12.87 -8.40 4.19
N VAL A 407 12.34 -9.45 4.80
CA VAL A 407 11.55 -10.51 4.12
C VAL A 407 10.26 -10.87 4.86
N ALA A 408 9.76 -10.03 5.75
CA ALA A 408 8.50 -10.32 6.45
C ALA A 408 7.30 -10.26 5.51
N ASP A 409 6.39 -11.23 5.63
CA ASP A 409 5.14 -11.29 4.85
C ASP A 409 4.11 -10.26 5.32
N CYS A 410 4.02 -10.05 6.63
CA CYS A 410 3.08 -9.10 7.23
C CYS A 410 3.70 -8.34 8.40
N ALA A 411 3.19 -7.13 8.62
CA ALA A 411 3.45 -6.37 9.84
C ALA A 411 2.41 -6.69 10.91
N VAL A 412 2.84 -6.71 12.19
CA VAL A 412 1.95 -6.96 13.34
C VAL A 412 2.22 -5.94 14.44
N THR A 413 1.16 -5.29 14.90
CA THR A 413 1.18 -4.40 16.06
C THR A 413 0.43 -5.02 17.24
N ALA A 414 0.77 -4.63 18.46
CA ALA A 414 0.04 -5.02 19.67
C ALA A 414 -1.05 -4.00 20.00
N THR A 415 -2.17 -4.42 20.57
CA THR A 415 -3.23 -3.51 21.04
C THR A 415 -2.84 -2.75 22.31
N GLY A 416 -1.85 -3.22 23.04
CA GLY A 416 -1.33 -2.59 24.23
C GLY A 416 -0.13 -3.33 24.82
N TYR A 417 0.60 -2.70 25.73
CA TYR A 417 1.86 -3.22 26.27
C TYR A 417 1.75 -4.53 27.03
N ASN A 418 0.58 -4.85 27.56
CA ASN A 418 0.32 -6.07 28.34
C ASN A 418 -0.72 -6.97 27.69
N GLN A 419 -0.94 -6.82 26.37
CA GLN A 419 -1.91 -7.60 25.61
C GLN A 419 -1.20 -8.55 24.64
N ARG A 420 -1.84 -9.68 24.37
CA ARG A 420 -1.42 -10.58 23.30
C ARG A 420 -2.23 -10.41 22.01
N THR A 421 -3.27 -9.61 22.05
CA THR A 421 -4.04 -9.23 20.86
C THR A 421 -3.33 -8.13 20.08
N GLY A 422 -3.59 -8.06 18.80
CA GLY A 422 -2.95 -7.11 17.91
C GLY A 422 -3.72 -6.86 16.62
N GLU A 423 -3.08 -6.18 15.71
CA GLU A 423 -3.53 -5.98 14.33
C GLU A 423 -2.42 -6.37 13.37
N ALA A 424 -2.81 -6.96 12.22
CA ALA A 424 -1.90 -7.29 11.13
C ALA A 424 -2.26 -6.48 9.89
N MET A 425 -1.25 -6.15 9.07
CA MET A 425 -1.42 -5.61 7.73
C MET A 425 -0.43 -6.24 6.76
N ALA A 426 -0.87 -6.45 5.52
CA ALA A 426 -0.06 -6.92 4.42
C ALA A 426 -0.56 -6.35 3.10
N MET A 427 0.24 -6.45 2.06
CA MET A 427 -0.12 -6.02 0.71
C MET A 427 0.00 -7.16 -0.28
N GLY A 428 -0.71 -7.06 -1.40
CA GLY A 428 -0.59 -7.94 -2.55
C GLY A 428 -0.84 -7.18 -3.84
N GLU A 429 -0.04 -7.47 -4.86
CA GLU A 429 -0.22 -6.94 -6.21
C GLU A 429 0.47 -7.82 -7.24
N ARG A 430 -0.21 -8.08 -8.37
CA ARG A 430 0.31 -8.92 -9.46
C ARG A 430 0.11 -8.20 -10.79
N THR A 431 0.52 -6.94 -10.83
CA THR A 431 0.19 -6.03 -11.94
C THR A 431 0.75 -6.44 -13.31
N PRO A 432 1.94 -7.06 -13.44
CA PRO A 432 2.42 -7.53 -14.76
C PRO A 432 1.52 -8.61 -15.37
N VAL A 433 0.81 -9.40 -14.56
CA VAL A 433 -0.14 -10.43 -15.02
C VAL A 433 -1.30 -9.82 -15.79
N ALA A 434 -1.68 -8.55 -15.50
CA ALA A 434 -2.77 -7.86 -16.20
C ALA A 434 -2.49 -7.63 -17.69
N LEU A 435 -1.21 -7.63 -18.11
CA LEU A 435 -0.83 -7.59 -19.53
C LEU A 435 -1.31 -8.83 -20.30
N VAL A 436 -1.65 -9.90 -19.59
CA VAL A 436 -2.10 -11.17 -20.17
C VAL A 436 -3.55 -11.46 -19.81
N ASN A 437 -3.89 -11.34 -18.52
CA ASN A 437 -5.22 -11.58 -18.00
C ASN A 437 -5.48 -10.67 -16.78
N ALA A 438 -6.23 -9.61 -17.02
CA ALA A 438 -6.51 -8.59 -16.01
C ALA A 438 -7.30 -9.17 -14.80
N ALA A 439 -8.30 -10.02 -15.07
CA ALA A 439 -9.09 -10.67 -14.02
C ALA A 439 -8.23 -11.59 -13.15
N ALA A 440 -7.32 -12.37 -13.76
CA ALA A 440 -6.36 -13.20 -13.04
C ALA A 440 -5.41 -12.34 -12.16
N SER A 441 -4.91 -11.21 -12.69
CA SER A 441 -4.09 -10.26 -11.93
C SER A 441 -4.80 -9.80 -10.66
N GLY A 442 -6.09 -9.46 -10.75
CA GLY A 442 -6.88 -9.06 -9.58
C GLY A 442 -7.08 -10.17 -8.57
N ARG A 443 -7.42 -11.40 -9.03
CA ARG A 443 -7.56 -12.55 -8.13
C ARG A 443 -6.25 -12.90 -7.44
N MET A 444 -5.14 -12.83 -8.18
CA MET A 444 -3.81 -13.09 -7.63
C MET A 444 -3.36 -12.02 -6.63
N ALA A 445 -3.69 -10.74 -6.84
CA ALA A 445 -3.40 -9.68 -5.88
C ALA A 445 -4.13 -9.91 -4.53
N VAL A 446 -5.40 -10.33 -4.58
CA VAL A 446 -6.14 -10.73 -3.38
C VAL A 446 -5.52 -11.97 -2.75
N ALA A 447 -5.18 -12.99 -3.54
CA ALA A 447 -4.57 -14.21 -3.03
C ALA A 447 -3.25 -13.93 -2.31
N GLU A 448 -2.37 -13.11 -2.89
CA GLU A 448 -1.09 -12.71 -2.30
C GLU A 448 -1.27 -11.95 -0.98
N THR A 449 -2.24 -11.02 -0.91
CA THR A 449 -2.57 -10.34 0.34
C THR A 449 -2.95 -11.35 1.43
N LEU A 450 -3.72 -12.38 1.08
CA LEU A 450 -4.18 -13.38 2.03
C LEU A 450 -3.10 -14.42 2.40
N THR A 451 -2.22 -14.79 1.46
CA THR A 451 -1.06 -15.64 1.79
C THR A 451 -0.09 -14.90 2.69
N ASN A 452 0.16 -13.61 2.45
CA ASN A 452 0.96 -12.77 3.34
C ASN A 452 0.35 -12.67 4.75
N LEU A 453 -0.96 -12.43 4.88
CA LEU A 453 -1.64 -12.37 6.17
C LEU A 453 -1.73 -13.72 6.89
N ALA A 454 -1.66 -14.84 6.16
CA ALA A 454 -1.78 -16.18 6.74
C ALA A 454 -0.67 -16.52 7.76
N GLY A 455 0.48 -15.82 7.70
CA GLY A 455 1.54 -15.92 8.71
C GLY A 455 1.17 -15.38 10.09
N ALA A 456 0.14 -14.52 10.21
CA ALA A 456 -0.36 -14.00 11.48
C ALA A 456 -1.58 -14.81 11.97
N HIS A 457 -1.73 -14.97 13.29
CA HIS A 457 -2.86 -15.73 13.86
C HIS A 457 -4.13 -14.88 13.92
N ILE A 458 -4.86 -14.83 12.81
CA ILE A 458 -6.11 -14.06 12.61
C ILE A 458 -7.34 -14.89 13.00
N GLY A 459 -7.28 -16.19 12.74
CA GLY A 459 -8.33 -17.15 13.06
C GLY A 459 -9.27 -17.48 11.89
N SER A 460 -9.80 -16.49 11.17
CA SER A 460 -10.68 -16.73 10.01
C SER A 460 -10.63 -15.61 8.99
N LEU A 461 -10.87 -15.94 7.71
CA LEU A 461 -10.94 -14.98 6.60
C LEU A 461 -11.96 -13.87 6.82
N GLY A 462 -13.08 -14.16 7.46
CA GLY A 462 -14.14 -13.17 7.74
C GLY A 462 -13.72 -12.02 8.66
N GLN A 463 -12.56 -12.11 9.34
CA GLN A 463 -11.96 -11.04 10.13
C GLN A 463 -11.15 -10.05 9.28
N ILE A 464 -10.83 -10.39 8.03
CA ILE A 464 -10.01 -9.56 7.14
C ILE A 464 -10.88 -8.52 6.47
N ARG A 465 -10.34 -7.31 6.34
CA ARG A 465 -10.90 -6.22 5.52
C ARG A 465 -9.83 -5.77 4.53
N LEU A 466 -10.25 -5.48 3.31
CA LEU A 466 -9.36 -5.07 2.24
C LEU A 466 -9.58 -3.59 1.88
N SER A 467 -8.50 -2.91 1.54
CA SER A 467 -8.52 -1.69 0.75
C SER A 467 -8.04 -2.01 -0.66
N ALA A 468 -8.76 -1.56 -1.67
CA ALA A 468 -8.43 -1.81 -3.07
C ALA A 468 -8.14 -0.50 -3.81
N ASN A 469 -6.91 -0.36 -4.33
CA ASN A 469 -6.50 0.78 -5.11
C ASN A 469 -6.39 0.38 -6.59
N TRP A 470 -7.23 0.98 -7.43
CA TRP A 470 -7.38 0.66 -8.85
C TRP A 470 -6.71 1.72 -9.71
N MET A 471 -5.73 1.34 -10.52
CA MET A 471 -5.06 2.24 -11.47
C MET A 471 -5.25 1.72 -12.88
N ALA A 472 -5.74 2.58 -13.79
CA ALA A 472 -5.96 2.24 -15.18
C ALA A 472 -5.70 3.45 -16.10
N ALA A 473 -5.32 3.17 -17.33
CA ALA A 473 -5.28 4.18 -18.40
C ALA A 473 -6.64 4.22 -19.12
N ALA A 474 -7.69 4.64 -18.42
CA ALA A 474 -9.05 4.62 -18.95
C ALA A 474 -9.17 5.35 -20.30
N GLY A 475 -9.91 4.77 -21.24
CA GLY A 475 -10.01 5.24 -22.62
C GLY A 475 -8.85 4.81 -23.54
N HIS A 476 -7.79 4.19 -23.01
CA HIS A 476 -6.81 3.50 -23.84
C HIS A 476 -7.36 2.12 -24.25
N PRO A 477 -7.18 1.70 -25.52
CA PRO A 477 -7.72 0.43 -26.00
C PRO A 477 -7.36 -0.76 -25.09
N GLY A 478 -8.36 -1.55 -24.68
CA GLY A 478 -8.21 -2.69 -23.78
C GLY A 478 -8.24 -2.37 -22.28
N GLU A 479 -7.94 -1.13 -21.84
CA GLU A 479 -7.83 -0.81 -20.41
C GLU A 479 -9.21 -0.67 -19.71
N ASP A 480 -10.23 -0.16 -20.38
CA ASP A 480 -11.60 -0.12 -19.82
C ASP A 480 -12.19 -1.54 -19.67
N GLN A 481 -11.89 -2.44 -20.63
CA GLN A 481 -12.22 -3.86 -20.52
C GLN A 481 -11.50 -4.50 -19.33
N ALA A 482 -10.19 -4.30 -19.24
CA ALA A 482 -9.35 -4.84 -18.16
C ALA A 482 -9.86 -4.40 -16.79
N LEU A 483 -10.21 -3.11 -16.64
CA LEU A 483 -10.77 -2.57 -15.40
C LEU A 483 -12.10 -3.24 -15.05
N PHE A 484 -13.03 -3.31 -15.99
CA PHE A 484 -14.36 -3.92 -15.76
C PHE A 484 -14.24 -5.40 -15.37
N GLU A 485 -13.48 -6.18 -16.14
CA GLU A 485 -13.32 -7.62 -15.91
C GLU A 485 -12.66 -7.89 -14.55
N THR A 486 -11.68 -7.08 -14.14
CA THR A 486 -11.01 -7.23 -12.85
C THR A 486 -11.91 -6.85 -11.69
N VAL A 487 -12.62 -5.72 -11.79
CA VAL A 487 -13.59 -5.30 -10.74
C VAL A 487 -14.67 -6.36 -10.57
N LYS A 488 -15.17 -6.93 -11.67
CA LYS A 488 -16.14 -8.03 -11.62
C LYS A 488 -15.56 -9.27 -10.93
N ALA A 489 -14.39 -9.72 -11.36
CA ALA A 489 -13.75 -10.93 -10.83
C ALA A 489 -13.45 -10.82 -9.32
N VAL A 490 -13.00 -9.65 -8.87
CA VAL A 490 -12.68 -9.41 -7.46
C VAL A 490 -13.92 -9.08 -6.63
N GLY A 491 -14.70 -8.08 -7.06
CA GLY A 491 -15.78 -7.52 -6.25
C GLY A 491 -17.08 -8.30 -6.29
N MET A 492 -17.38 -8.96 -7.41
CA MET A 492 -18.63 -9.70 -7.58
C MET A 492 -18.49 -11.22 -7.43
N GLU A 493 -17.29 -11.76 -7.67
CA GLU A 493 -17.05 -13.20 -7.70
C GLU A 493 -16.20 -13.65 -6.51
N LEU A 494 -14.93 -13.21 -6.42
CA LEU A 494 -13.96 -13.72 -5.45
C LEU A 494 -14.26 -13.28 -4.01
N CYS A 495 -14.34 -11.99 -3.74
CA CYS A 495 -14.50 -11.48 -2.37
C CYS A 495 -15.80 -11.95 -1.70
N PRO A 496 -16.97 -11.99 -2.40
CA PRO A 496 -18.17 -12.59 -1.86
C PRO A 496 -18.01 -14.07 -1.51
N LYS A 497 -17.31 -14.87 -2.35
CA LYS A 497 -17.03 -16.28 -2.09
C LYS A 497 -16.11 -16.48 -0.88
N LEU A 498 -15.12 -15.61 -0.71
CA LEU A 498 -14.22 -15.61 0.45
C LEU A 498 -14.89 -15.10 1.74
N GLY A 499 -16.04 -14.43 1.65
CA GLY A 499 -16.69 -13.77 2.77
C GLY A 499 -15.92 -12.54 3.28
N ILE A 500 -15.15 -11.87 2.40
CA ILE A 500 -14.31 -10.70 2.71
C ILE A 500 -14.91 -9.46 2.08
N ALA A 501 -14.88 -8.33 2.81
CA ALA A 501 -15.35 -7.04 2.31
C ALA A 501 -14.18 -6.13 1.89
N ILE A 502 -14.45 -5.27 0.90
CA ILE A 502 -13.62 -4.14 0.49
C ILE A 502 -14.37 -2.84 0.87
N PRO A 503 -14.31 -2.40 2.13
CA PRO A 503 -15.06 -1.23 2.59
C PRO A 503 -14.46 0.10 2.13
N VAL A 504 -13.20 0.11 1.70
CA VAL A 504 -12.48 1.30 1.27
C VAL A 504 -11.66 1.00 0.02
N GLY A 505 -11.52 2.00 -0.83
CA GLY A 505 -10.73 1.90 -2.05
C GLY A 505 -10.65 3.24 -2.75
N LYS A 506 -9.80 3.31 -3.76
CA LYS A 506 -9.62 4.49 -4.61
C LYS A 506 -9.30 4.08 -6.03
N ASP A 507 -9.59 4.97 -6.99
CA ASP A 507 -9.18 4.80 -8.38
C ASP A 507 -8.28 5.94 -8.86
N SER A 508 -7.44 5.64 -9.87
CA SER A 508 -6.65 6.59 -10.64
C SER A 508 -6.72 6.18 -12.09
N LEU A 509 -7.55 6.87 -12.87
CA LEU A 509 -7.93 6.42 -14.22
C LEU A 509 -7.13 7.08 -15.36
N SER A 510 -6.10 7.85 -15.06
CA SER A 510 -5.27 8.55 -16.05
C SER A 510 -3.81 8.06 -16.06
N MET A 511 -3.63 6.72 -16.02
CA MET A 511 -2.31 6.09 -15.84
C MET A 511 -1.53 5.96 -17.15
N ARG A 512 -1.30 7.08 -17.82
CA ARG A 512 -0.47 7.17 -19.03
C ARG A 512 0.39 8.43 -19.00
N THR A 513 1.51 8.38 -19.72
CA THR A 513 2.40 9.51 -19.94
C THR A 513 2.56 9.71 -21.43
N LEU A 514 2.37 10.96 -21.89
CA LEU A 514 2.42 11.34 -23.30
C LEU A 514 3.45 12.48 -23.48
N TRP A 515 4.28 12.40 -24.52
CA TRP A 515 5.20 13.48 -24.85
C TRP A 515 5.66 13.41 -26.31
N GLN A 516 6.28 14.48 -26.77
CA GLN A 516 6.95 14.54 -28.05
C GLN A 516 8.46 14.61 -27.85
N GLU A 517 9.20 13.77 -28.56
CA GLU A 517 10.64 13.83 -28.60
C GLU A 517 11.13 13.88 -30.06
N LYS A 518 11.82 14.96 -30.40
CA LYS A 518 12.33 15.18 -31.75
C LYS A 518 11.23 15.06 -32.85
N GLY A 519 10.01 15.48 -32.54
CA GLY A 519 8.88 15.41 -33.48
C GLY A 519 8.21 14.04 -33.59
N ILE A 520 8.55 13.10 -32.72
CA ILE A 520 7.94 11.76 -32.64
C ILE A 520 7.08 11.73 -31.38
N ASP A 521 5.81 11.38 -31.54
CA ASP A 521 4.91 11.13 -30.42
C ASP A 521 5.31 9.85 -29.69
N LYS A 522 5.47 9.93 -28.40
CA LYS A 522 5.79 8.83 -27.51
C LYS A 522 4.77 8.69 -26.41
N SER A 523 4.56 7.45 -25.99
CA SER A 523 3.67 7.12 -24.87
C SER A 523 4.21 5.96 -24.05
N VAL A 524 3.91 6.00 -22.75
CA VAL A 524 4.02 4.86 -21.84
C VAL A 524 2.68 4.74 -21.13
N VAL A 525 2.12 3.53 -21.20
CA VAL A 525 0.79 3.22 -20.66
C VAL A 525 0.96 2.20 -19.55
N ALA A 526 0.48 2.51 -18.35
CA ALA A 526 0.48 1.53 -17.27
C ALA A 526 -0.52 0.40 -17.60
N PRO A 527 -0.18 -0.87 -17.29
CA PRO A 527 -1.21 -1.91 -17.29
C PRO A 527 -2.24 -1.61 -16.21
N LEU A 528 -3.45 -2.18 -16.34
CA LEU A 528 -4.36 -2.21 -15.20
C LEU A 528 -3.60 -2.71 -13.97
N SER A 529 -3.71 -1.98 -12.88
CA SER A 529 -2.99 -2.29 -11.65
C SER A 529 -3.96 -2.25 -10.48
N LEU A 530 -4.15 -3.39 -9.83
CA LEU A 530 -4.85 -3.50 -8.57
C LEU A 530 -3.84 -3.73 -7.45
N ILE A 531 -3.77 -2.79 -6.52
CA ILE A 531 -2.99 -2.91 -5.30
C ILE A 531 -3.96 -3.16 -4.15
N VAL A 532 -3.81 -4.28 -3.47
CA VAL A 532 -4.65 -4.67 -2.34
C VAL A 532 -3.86 -4.55 -1.06
N SER A 533 -4.45 -3.88 -0.07
CA SER A 533 -3.94 -3.85 1.30
C SER A 533 -4.92 -4.56 2.21
N GLY A 534 -4.45 -5.53 2.98
CA GLY A 534 -5.26 -6.33 3.88
C GLY A 534 -4.99 -6.00 5.35
N PHE A 535 -6.05 -5.95 6.13
CA PHE A 535 -6.02 -5.60 7.56
C PHE A 535 -6.87 -6.57 8.36
N ALA A 536 -6.37 -7.00 9.51
CA ALA A 536 -7.09 -7.93 10.38
C ALA A 536 -6.70 -7.78 11.84
N ASN A 537 -7.63 -8.11 12.73
CA ASN A 537 -7.31 -8.32 14.14
C ASN A 537 -6.53 -9.62 14.32
N VAL A 538 -5.50 -9.60 15.16
CA VAL A 538 -4.69 -10.75 15.55
C VAL A 538 -5.08 -11.19 16.95
N THR A 539 -5.42 -12.46 17.09
CA THR A 539 -5.90 -13.00 18.37
C THR A 539 -4.77 -13.29 19.34
N ASP A 540 -3.59 -13.64 18.83
CA ASP A 540 -2.37 -13.83 19.59
C ASP A 540 -1.13 -13.48 18.75
N ILE A 541 -0.51 -12.34 19.04
CA ILE A 541 0.68 -11.86 18.33
C ILE A 541 1.88 -12.81 18.46
N GLY A 542 1.96 -13.57 19.54
CA GLY A 542 3.04 -14.55 19.79
C GLY A 542 2.99 -15.76 18.86
N LEU A 543 1.87 -16.00 18.16
CA LEU A 543 1.71 -17.10 17.22
C LEU A 543 2.02 -16.69 15.76
N THR A 544 2.59 -15.52 15.53
CA THR A 544 3.00 -15.08 14.20
C THR A 544 4.23 -15.88 13.73
N ALA A 545 4.10 -16.59 12.62
CA ALA A 545 5.21 -17.23 11.93
C ALA A 545 5.91 -16.22 11.01
N THR A 546 7.19 -16.41 10.77
CA THR A 546 8.03 -15.55 9.93
C THR A 546 8.87 -16.38 8.97
N PRO A 547 9.45 -15.80 7.92
CA PRO A 547 10.36 -16.49 7.00
C PRO A 547 11.70 -16.98 7.61
N LEU A 548 11.86 -16.90 8.91
CA LEU A 548 13.10 -17.28 9.59
C LEU A 548 13.24 -18.81 9.64
N ASP A 549 14.04 -19.39 8.74
CA ASP A 549 14.40 -20.82 8.83
C ASP A 549 15.01 -21.13 10.20
N ASP A 550 14.41 -22.08 10.89
CA ASP A 550 15.00 -22.67 12.09
C ASP A 550 16.08 -23.66 11.65
N GLY A 551 17.35 -23.38 11.94
CA GLY A 551 18.49 -24.23 11.59
C GLY A 551 18.51 -25.59 12.29
N ARG A 552 17.39 -26.04 12.85
CA ARG A 552 17.30 -27.36 13.52
C ARG A 552 17.46 -28.51 12.51
N PRO A 553 18.38 -29.41 12.73
CA PRO A 553 18.40 -30.69 12.01
C PRO A 553 17.06 -31.40 12.25
N HIS A 554 16.59 -32.14 11.25
CA HIS A 554 15.33 -32.90 11.29
C HIS A 554 14.07 -31.99 11.13
N SER A 555 14.15 -30.94 10.31
CA SER A 555 13.00 -30.24 9.76
C SER A 555 12.88 -30.44 8.23
N GLU A 556 11.71 -30.20 7.70
CA GLU A 556 11.40 -30.31 6.27
C GLU A 556 10.70 -29.06 5.78
N LEU A 557 11.02 -28.63 4.57
CA LEU A 557 10.39 -27.53 3.86
C LEU A 557 9.31 -28.09 2.93
N LEU A 558 8.07 -27.64 3.14
CA LEU A 558 6.91 -28.05 2.36
C LEU A 558 6.37 -26.85 1.56
N LEU A 559 6.27 -27.03 0.25
CA LEU A 559 5.53 -26.10 -0.61
C LEU A 559 4.04 -26.47 -0.58
N ILE A 560 3.19 -25.48 -0.33
CA ILE A 560 1.75 -25.58 -0.54
C ILE A 560 1.45 -24.84 -1.85
N ASP A 561 1.28 -25.60 -2.93
CA ASP A 561 1.13 -25.10 -4.30
C ASP A 561 -0.34 -25.02 -4.73
N LEU A 562 -0.94 -23.85 -4.65
CA LEU A 562 -2.33 -23.62 -5.10
C LEU A 562 -2.45 -23.58 -6.62
N GLY A 563 -1.33 -23.43 -7.35
CA GLY A 563 -1.28 -23.56 -8.82
C GLY A 563 -1.37 -25.01 -9.31
N ARG A 564 -1.30 -26.00 -8.39
CA ARG A 564 -1.42 -27.43 -8.69
C ARG A 564 -0.47 -27.92 -9.79
N GLY A 565 0.78 -27.44 -9.76
CA GLY A 565 1.84 -27.85 -10.68
C GLY A 565 1.74 -27.23 -12.09
N LYS A 566 0.88 -26.22 -12.31
CA LYS A 566 0.76 -25.58 -13.63
C LYS A 566 1.98 -24.76 -14.04
N ASN A 567 2.71 -24.22 -13.08
CA ASN A 567 3.96 -23.48 -13.28
C ASN A 567 3.88 -22.43 -14.40
N ARG A 568 2.80 -21.61 -14.41
CA ARG A 568 2.54 -20.57 -15.41
C ARG A 568 3.49 -19.39 -15.20
N LEU A 569 4.07 -18.87 -16.30
CA LEU A 569 5.17 -17.90 -16.24
C LEU A 569 4.84 -16.52 -16.82
N ALA A 570 3.67 -16.32 -17.43
CA ALA A 570 3.37 -15.02 -18.01
C ALA A 570 3.22 -13.95 -16.92
N GLY A 571 3.85 -12.80 -17.15
CA GLY A 571 3.91 -11.70 -16.18
C GLY A 571 4.82 -11.96 -14.99
N SER A 572 5.58 -13.06 -14.94
CA SER A 572 6.53 -13.34 -13.87
C SER A 572 7.79 -12.48 -13.95
N ALA A 573 8.51 -12.37 -12.83
CA ALA A 573 9.84 -11.77 -12.76
C ALA A 573 10.80 -12.41 -13.75
N LEU A 574 10.74 -13.75 -13.93
CA LEU A 574 11.55 -14.44 -14.92
C LEU A 574 11.25 -13.95 -16.34
N ALA A 575 9.98 -13.87 -16.73
CA ALA A 575 9.60 -13.37 -18.05
C ALA A 575 10.08 -11.93 -18.27
N GLN A 576 9.88 -11.07 -17.28
CA GLN A 576 10.30 -9.66 -17.32
C GLN A 576 11.81 -9.51 -17.55
N VAL A 577 12.66 -10.24 -16.82
CA VAL A 577 14.12 -10.11 -16.94
C VAL A 577 14.68 -10.70 -18.26
N PHE A 578 13.85 -11.41 -19.01
CA PHE A 578 14.15 -11.82 -20.39
C PHE A 578 13.40 -10.98 -21.45
N GLY A 579 12.76 -9.87 -21.04
CA GLY A 579 12.06 -8.95 -21.93
C GLY A 579 10.82 -9.56 -22.59
N LYS A 580 10.13 -10.46 -21.88
CA LYS A 580 8.95 -11.19 -22.37
C LYS A 580 7.76 -10.99 -21.42
N VAL A 581 6.56 -11.04 -22.01
CA VAL A 581 5.29 -11.02 -21.25
C VAL A 581 4.76 -12.43 -21.06
N GLY A 582 4.79 -13.26 -22.10
CA GLY A 582 4.19 -14.60 -22.11
C GLY A 582 2.69 -14.57 -22.45
N ASP A 583 2.05 -15.73 -22.45
CA ASP A 583 0.67 -15.94 -22.88
C ASP A 583 -0.21 -16.67 -21.86
N VAL A 584 0.37 -17.45 -20.94
CA VAL A 584 -0.35 -18.22 -19.91
C VAL A 584 -0.08 -17.65 -18.53
N ALA A 585 -1.04 -16.89 -18.00
CA ALA A 585 -0.95 -16.21 -16.72
C ALA A 585 -1.21 -17.16 -15.53
N PRO A 586 -0.49 -16.99 -14.40
CA PRO A 586 -0.93 -17.56 -13.12
C PRO A 586 -2.30 -17.00 -12.73
N ASP A 587 -3.09 -17.81 -12.04
CA ASP A 587 -4.43 -17.44 -11.58
C ASP A 587 -4.79 -18.21 -10.31
N LEU A 588 -5.67 -17.65 -9.50
CA LEU A 588 -6.37 -18.38 -8.46
C LEU A 588 -7.54 -19.14 -9.11
N ASP A 589 -7.28 -20.37 -9.54
CA ASP A 589 -8.26 -21.18 -10.30
C ASP A 589 -9.45 -21.61 -9.45
N ASP A 590 -9.24 -21.82 -8.14
CA ASP A 590 -10.28 -22.19 -7.19
C ASP A 590 -10.13 -21.42 -5.87
N ALA A 591 -11.14 -20.63 -5.54
CA ALA A 591 -11.16 -19.90 -4.27
C ALA A 591 -11.33 -20.82 -3.06
N ASP A 592 -11.89 -22.03 -3.22
CA ASP A 592 -12.02 -22.98 -2.11
C ASP A 592 -10.64 -23.52 -1.70
N ASP A 593 -9.68 -23.63 -2.63
CA ASP A 593 -8.30 -23.99 -2.32
C ASP A 593 -7.64 -22.91 -1.40
N LEU A 594 -7.87 -21.64 -1.67
CA LEU A 594 -7.34 -20.54 -0.85
C LEU A 594 -8.00 -20.50 0.54
N ILE A 595 -9.32 -20.73 0.62
CA ILE A 595 -10.05 -20.85 1.89
C ILE A 595 -9.46 -22.00 2.73
N ALA A 596 -9.35 -23.17 2.13
CA ALA A 596 -8.80 -24.36 2.80
C ALA A 596 -7.35 -24.15 3.25
N PHE A 597 -6.51 -23.54 2.39
CA PHE A 597 -5.13 -23.18 2.72
C PHE A 597 -5.06 -22.27 3.95
N PHE A 598 -5.84 -21.18 3.94
CA PHE A 598 -5.85 -20.23 5.05
C PHE A 598 -6.31 -20.89 6.35
N GLU A 599 -7.42 -21.62 6.34
CA GLU A 599 -7.95 -22.29 7.53
C GLU A 599 -6.98 -23.32 8.12
N VAL A 600 -6.34 -24.14 7.26
CA VAL A 600 -5.35 -25.13 7.73
C VAL A 600 -4.14 -24.42 8.33
N THR A 601 -3.64 -23.37 7.67
CA THR A 601 -2.49 -22.59 8.17
C THR A 601 -2.80 -21.96 9.52
N GLN A 602 -3.99 -21.37 9.72
CA GLN A 602 -4.41 -20.82 11.02
C GLN A 602 -4.46 -21.87 12.13
N ARG A 603 -4.92 -23.09 11.82
CA ARG A 603 -4.90 -24.21 12.78
C ARG A 603 -3.49 -24.66 13.12
N LEU A 604 -2.61 -24.71 12.14
CA LEU A 604 -1.20 -25.08 12.36
C LEU A 604 -0.45 -24.04 13.20
N LEU A 605 -0.76 -22.74 13.05
CA LEU A 605 -0.26 -21.68 13.91
C LEU A 605 -0.75 -21.87 15.36
N ALA A 606 -2.06 -22.08 15.56
CA ALA A 606 -2.65 -22.29 16.87
C ALA A 606 -2.09 -23.56 17.58
N GLU A 607 -1.72 -24.58 16.81
CA GLU A 607 -1.10 -25.82 17.31
C GLU A 607 0.43 -25.72 17.46
N GLU A 608 1.05 -24.56 17.14
CA GLU A 608 2.50 -24.32 17.15
C GLU A 608 3.31 -25.36 16.34
N ARG A 609 2.74 -25.76 15.17
CA ARG A 609 3.35 -26.77 14.29
C ARG A 609 4.32 -26.16 13.27
N LEU A 610 4.19 -24.87 12.97
CA LEU A 610 5.06 -24.18 12.02
C LEU A 610 6.33 -23.70 12.72
N LEU A 611 7.49 -23.99 12.13
CA LEU A 611 8.78 -23.43 12.53
C LEU A 611 9.06 -22.14 11.77
N ALA A 612 8.70 -22.09 10.47
CA ALA A 612 8.77 -20.92 9.63
C ALA A 612 7.63 -20.93 8.61
N TYR A 613 7.34 -19.77 8.06
CA TYR A 613 6.34 -19.53 7.01
C TYR A 613 6.82 -18.41 6.10
N HIS A 614 6.69 -18.59 4.78
CA HIS A 614 6.91 -17.54 3.78
C HIS A 614 5.97 -17.74 2.58
N ASP A 615 5.32 -16.68 2.11
CA ASP A 615 4.48 -16.78 0.92
C ASP A 615 5.35 -17.03 -0.34
N ARG A 616 4.74 -17.55 -1.41
CA ARG A 616 5.37 -17.65 -2.71
C ARG A 616 4.85 -16.53 -3.60
N SER A 617 5.68 -15.54 -3.86
CA SER A 617 5.34 -14.38 -4.67
C SER A 617 6.42 -14.09 -5.74
N ASP A 618 6.83 -12.84 -5.88
CA ASP A 618 7.80 -12.40 -6.90
C ASP A 618 9.11 -13.20 -6.87
N GLY A 619 9.50 -13.73 -8.03
CA GLY A 619 10.68 -14.59 -8.18
C GLY A 619 10.44 -16.06 -7.86
N GLY A 620 9.22 -16.46 -7.46
CA GLY A 620 8.76 -17.83 -7.31
C GLY A 620 9.45 -18.60 -6.17
N LEU A 621 9.34 -19.93 -6.22
CA LEU A 621 9.83 -20.83 -5.19
C LEU A 621 11.32 -20.67 -4.86
N PHE A 622 12.16 -20.40 -5.87
CA PHE A 622 13.60 -20.21 -5.64
C PHE A 622 13.86 -19.03 -4.73
N THR A 623 13.21 -17.90 -4.98
CA THR A 623 13.35 -16.68 -4.18
C THR A 623 12.83 -16.91 -2.76
N THR A 624 11.64 -17.49 -2.61
CA THR A 624 11.03 -17.83 -1.32
C THR A 624 12.00 -18.62 -0.43
N LEU A 625 12.56 -19.72 -0.95
CA LEU A 625 13.49 -20.56 -0.19
C LEU A 625 14.84 -19.87 0.09
N ALA A 626 15.33 -19.05 -0.84
CA ALA A 626 16.57 -18.29 -0.63
C ALA A 626 16.40 -17.22 0.46
N GLU A 627 15.29 -16.50 0.47
CA GLU A 627 14.98 -15.48 1.47
C GLU A 627 14.81 -16.07 2.88
N MET A 628 14.15 -17.23 2.99
CA MET A 628 14.10 -18.00 4.24
C MET A 628 15.50 -18.35 4.74
N ALA A 629 16.35 -18.85 3.85
CA ALA A 629 17.74 -19.17 4.18
C ALA A 629 18.56 -17.93 4.57
N PHE A 630 18.32 -16.77 3.94
CA PHE A 630 18.99 -15.51 4.31
C PHE A 630 18.59 -15.07 5.71
N ALA A 631 17.30 -15.13 6.04
CA ALA A 631 16.79 -14.77 7.36
C ALA A 631 17.32 -15.70 8.46
N GLY A 632 17.34 -17.00 8.21
CA GLY A 632 17.84 -18.01 9.14
C GLY A 632 19.37 -18.11 9.24
N ARG A 633 20.09 -17.57 8.24
CA ARG A 633 21.53 -17.84 8.03
C ARG A 633 21.84 -19.34 7.99
N THR A 634 20.98 -20.11 7.36
CA THR A 634 21.11 -21.54 7.15
C THR A 634 21.42 -21.82 5.69
N GLY A 635 22.03 -22.95 5.38
CA GLY A 635 22.02 -23.49 4.03
C GLY A 635 20.70 -24.20 3.76
N VAL A 636 20.36 -24.42 2.49
CA VAL A 636 19.18 -25.16 2.07
C VAL A 636 19.48 -26.09 0.89
N ASP A 637 19.08 -27.35 1.00
CA ASP A 637 19.03 -28.31 -0.11
C ASP A 637 17.61 -28.29 -0.69
N ILE A 638 17.46 -27.75 -1.90
CA ILE A 638 16.20 -27.66 -2.63
C ILE A 638 16.09 -28.88 -3.55
N VAL A 639 15.02 -29.66 -3.42
CA VAL A 639 14.78 -30.91 -4.14
C VAL A 639 13.58 -30.75 -5.06
N LEU A 640 13.80 -30.92 -6.37
CA LEU A 640 12.80 -30.68 -7.41
C LEU A 640 12.03 -31.94 -7.83
N ASP A 641 12.45 -33.12 -7.40
CA ASP A 641 11.93 -34.43 -7.84
C ASP A 641 10.40 -34.56 -7.74
N ASN A 642 9.76 -33.84 -6.82
CA ASN A 642 8.31 -33.88 -6.59
C ASN A 642 7.51 -32.79 -7.34
N ILE A 643 8.18 -31.84 -8.00
CA ILE A 643 7.54 -30.65 -8.57
C ILE A 643 7.94 -30.36 -10.02
N ALA A 644 8.99 -30.99 -10.52
CA ALA A 644 9.47 -30.77 -11.90
C ALA A 644 10.21 -31.97 -12.47
N GLY A 645 10.23 -32.05 -13.79
CA GLY A 645 11.16 -32.85 -14.58
C GLY A 645 12.46 -32.12 -14.87
N ASP A 646 13.21 -32.58 -15.89
CA ASP A 646 14.52 -32.05 -16.27
C ASP A 646 14.44 -30.70 -17.01
N GLY A 647 15.55 -29.96 -17.01
CA GLY A 647 15.81 -28.81 -17.87
C GLY A 647 14.78 -27.68 -17.74
N PRO A 648 14.04 -27.39 -18.82
CA PRO A 648 13.07 -26.28 -18.84
C PRO A 648 11.98 -26.35 -17.77
N GLU A 649 11.52 -27.56 -17.41
CA GLU A 649 10.51 -27.76 -16.38
C GLU A 649 11.03 -27.37 -14.99
N ALA A 650 12.29 -27.67 -14.69
CA ALA A 650 12.93 -27.26 -13.44
C ALA A 650 13.00 -25.74 -13.31
N VAL A 651 13.33 -25.03 -14.39
CA VAL A 651 13.34 -23.54 -14.41
C VAL A 651 11.92 -23.02 -14.19
N ALA A 652 10.92 -23.58 -14.87
CA ALA A 652 9.53 -23.16 -14.73
C ALA A 652 9.03 -23.33 -13.27
N ALA A 653 9.26 -24.49 -12.66
CA ALA A 653 8.85 -24.78 -11.28
C ALA A 653 9.53 -23.87 -10.23
N LEU A 654 10.80 -23.50 -10.47
CA LEU A 654 11.55 -22.61 -9.57
C LEU A 654 11.06 -21.15 -9.62
N PHE A 655 10.62 -20.68 -10.79
CA PHE A 655 10.33 -19.25 -11.01
C PHE A 655 8.86 -18.96 -11.33
N ALA A 656 7.98 -19.97 -11.32
CA ALA A 656 6.54 -19.74 -11.41
C ALA A 656 6.02 -19.08 -10.13
N GLU A 657 5.22 -18.05 -10.32
CA GLU A 657 4.68 -17.20 -9.24
C GLU A 657 3.20 -17.51 -9.01
N GLU A 658 2.89 -18.80 -8.91
CA GLU A 658 1.57 -19.28 -8.52
C GLU A 658 1.30 -18.97 -7.05
N ALA A 659 0.03 -18.79 -6.65
CA ALA A 659 -0.33 -18.60 -5.25
C ALA A 659 0.10 -19.81 -4.38
N GLY A 660 0.50 -19.54 -3.14
CA GLY A 660 0.93 -20.57 -2.20
C GLY A 660 1.95 -20.06 -1.19
N ALA A 661 2.54 -20.98 -0.45
CA ALA A 661 3.54 -20.67 0.57
C ALA A 661 4.51 -21.84 0.79
N VAL A 662 5.68 -21.54 1.36
CA VAL A 662 6.60 -22.53 1.93
C VAL A 662 6.49 -22.50 3.45
N ILE A 663 6.33 -23.66 4.04
CA ILE A 663 6.32 -23.84 5.49
C ILE A 663 7.48 -24.74 5.92
N GLN A 664 8.11 -24.42 7.03
CA GLN A 664 9.06 -25.32 7.69
C GLN A 664 8.38 -26.02 8.85
N VAL A 665 8.50 -27.34 8.91
CA VAL A 665 7.89 -28.17 9.94
C VAL A 665 8.90 -29.18 10.49
N ARG A 666 8.72 -29.63 11.73
CA ARG A 666 9.55 -30.72 12.29
C ARG A 666 9.32 -32.01 11.51
N ALA A 667 10.34 -32.77 11.22
CA ALA A 667 10.22 -34.04 10.49
C ALA A 667 9.20 -35.01 11.14
N ALA A 668 9.07 -34.97 12.45
CA ALA A 668 8.08 -35.75 13.18
C ALA A 668 6.63 -35.31 12.92
N ASP A 669 6.42 -34.08 12.55
CA ASP A 669 5.10 -33.46 12.31
C ASP A 669 4.64 -33.53 10.84
N VAL A 670 5.55 -33.81 9.90
CA VAL A 670 5.30 -33.79 8.44
C VAL A 670 4.04 -34.58 8.05
N GLN A 671 3.91 -35.80 8.53
CA GLN A 671 2.75 -36.62 8.17
C GLN A 671 1.44 -36.08 8.71
N ALA A 672 1.45 -35.54 9.92
CA ALA A 672 0.28 -34.93 10.52
C ALA A 672 -0.13 -33.64 9.76
N VAL A 673 0.86 -32.83 9.37
CA VAL A 673 0.62 -31.61 8.57
C VAL A 673 0.07 -31.94 7.19
N ARG A 674 0.67 -32.91 6.49
CA ARG A 674 0.17 -33.40 5.20
C ARG A 674 -1.28 -33.91 5.30
N GLN A 675 -1.59 -34.65 6.36
CA GLN A 675 -2.95 -35.16 6.58
C GLN A 675 -3.97 -34.02 6.76
N ARG A 676 -3.59 -32.95 7.47
CA ARG A 676 -4.45 -31.75 7.62
C ARG A 676 -4.83 -31.14 6.27
N TYR A 677 -3.84 -30.94 5.40
CA TYR A 677 -4.08 -30.44 4.04
C TYR A 677 -4.85 -31.45 3.19
N GLN A 678 -4.58 -32.72 3.32
CA GLN A 678 -5.32 -33.77 2.60
C GLN A 678 -6.80 -33.78 3.00
N ASP A 679 -7.11 -33.70 4.30
CA ASP A 679 -8.48 -33.68 4.84
C ASP A 679 -9.23 -32.41 4.37
N ALA A 680 -8.53 -31.33 4.06
CA ALA A 680 -9.04 -30.11 3.50
C ALA A 680 -9.11 -30.08 1.95
N GLY A 681 -8.83 -31.21 1.27
CA GLY A 681 -8.84 -31.30 -0.20
C GLY A 681 -7.55 -30.85 -0.90
N LEU A 682 -6.54 -30.44 -0.16
CA LEU A 682 -5.27 -29.93 -0.67
C LEU A 682 -4.12 -30.95 -0.67
N GLY A 683 -4.41 -32.24 -0.56
CA GLY A 683 -3.37 -33.29 -0.51
C GLY A 683 -2.43 -33.28 -1.72
N GLY A 684 -2.96 -32.97 -2.91
CA GLY A 684 -2.18 -32.83 -4.14
C GLY A 684 -1.39 -31.52 -4.28
N CYS A 685 -1.56 -30.58 -3.33
CA CYS A 685 -0.88 -29.29 -3.32
C CYS A 685 0.37 -29.27 -2.41
N VAL A 686 0.60 -30.31 -1.61
CA VAL A 686 1.67 -30.35 -0.60
C VAL A 686 2.87 -31.14 -1.09
N HIS A 687 3.97 -30.46 -1.31
CA HIS A 687 5.19 -31.05 -1.84
C HIS A 687 6.37 -30.86 -0.89
N SER A 688 7.15 -31.93 -0.62
CA SER A 688 8.46 -31.77 0.01
C SER A 688 9.42 -31.17 -1.00
N VAL A 689 9.97 -30.00 -0.68
CA VAL A 689 10.83 -29.23 -1.59
C VAL A 689 12.23 -29.02 -1.05
N GLY A 690 12.53 -29.48 0.16
CA GLY A 690 13.89 -29.40 0.68
C GLY A 690 14.04 -29.53 2.19
N THR A 691 15.29 -29.35 2.61
CA THR A 691 15.70 -29.37 4.02
C THR A 691 16.80 -28.33 4.24
N VAL A 692 16.94 -27.84 5.46
CA VAL A 692 18.08 -26.99 5.84
C VAL A 692 19.38 -27.83 5.92
N ASN A 693 20.53 -27.17 5.65
CA ASN A 693 21.85 -27.80 5.78
C ASN A 693 22.82 -26.93 6.58
N ASP A 694 23.87 -27.55 7.15
CA ASP A 694 24.90 -26.90 7.96
C ASP A 694 26.08 -26.36 7.14
N GLU A 695 26.07 -26.53 5.81
CA GLU A 695 27.18 -26.17 4.93
C GLU A 695 27.11 -24.68 4.47
N ASP A 696 26.08 -23.93 4.87
CA ASP A 696 25.82 -22.53 4.49
C ASP A 696 25.75 -22.34 2.95
N VAL A 697 25.19 -23.32 2.25
CA VAL A 697 25.01 -23.31 0.79
C VAL A 697 23.54 -23.44 0.40
N VAL A 698 23.17 -22.82 -0.70
CA VAL A 698 21.90 -23.06 -1.41
C VAL A 698 22.22 -24.02 -2.55
N ARG A 699 21.64 -25.22 -2.47
CA ARG A 699 21.92 -26.32 -3.39
C ARG A 699 20.63 -26.80 -4.04
N LEU A 700 20.61 -26.82 -5.37
CA LEU A 700 19.50 -27.35 -6.15
C LEU A 700 19.80 -28.78 -6.58
N ARG A 701 18.85 -29.68 -6.35
CA ARG A 701 18.96 -31.12 -6.65
C ARG A 701 17.78 -31.59 -7.52
N LEU A 702 18.10 -32.49 -8.45
CA LEU A 702 17.10 -33.20 -9.23
C LEU A 702 17.64 -34.63 -9.55
N GLY A 703 16.83 -35.68 -9.36
CA GLY A 703 17.23 -37.06 -9.60
C GLY A 703 18.48 -37.50 -8.80
N GLY A 704 18.70 -36.88 -7.63
CA GLY A 704 19.89 -37.09 -6.79
C GLY A 704 21.14 -36.31 -7.25
N ALA A 705 21.14 -35.72 -8.43
CA ALA A 705 22.25 -34.91 -8.92
C ALA A 705 22.14 -33.43 -8.43
N VAL A 706 23.31 -32.81 -8.23
CA VAL A 706 23.38 -31.37 -7.94
C VAL A 706 23.36 -30.60 -9.27
N LEU A 707 22.28 -29.85 -9.52
CA LEU A 707 22.17 -28.99 -10.68
C LEU A 707 22.97 -27.71 -10.49
N ARG A 708 22.91 -27.15 -9.29
CA ARG A 708 23.58 -25.89 -8.94
C ARG A 708 23.84 -25.83 -7.44
N GLU A 709 24.94 -25.18 -7.09
CA GLU A 709 25.29 -24.88 -5.69
C GLU A 709 25.95 -23.52 -5.62
N ARG A 710 25.59 -22.73 -4.61
CA ARG A 710 26.21 -21.44 -4.29
C ARG A 710 26.25 -21.22 -2.77
N PRO A 711 27.31 -20.59 -2.23
CA PRO A 711 27.31 -20.11 -0.87
C PRO A 711 26.10 -19.19 -0.64
N ARG A 712 25.37 -19.37 0.46
CA ARG A 712 24.21 -18.55 0.82
C ARG A 712 24.57 -17.06 0.84
N TRP A 713 25.70 -16.70 1.47
CA TRP A 713 26.16 -15.31 1.52
C TRP A 713 26.43 -14.72 0.12
N GLY A 714 26.93 -15.51 -0.81
CA GLY A 714 27.17 -15.09 -2.20
C GLY A 714 25.88 -14.81 -2.94
N LEU A 715 24.82 -15.60 -2.69
CA LEU A 715 23.49 -15.39 -3.23
C LEU A 715 22.81 -14.17 -2.57
N GLN A 716 22.93 -14.02 -1.25
CA GLN A 716 22.42 -12.88 -0.51
C GLN A 716 23.08 -11.56 -0.95
N ARG A 717 24.39 -11.58 -1.24
CA ARG A 717 25.07 -10.43 -1.81
C ARG A 717 24.50 -10.04 -3.18
N LEU A 718 24.23 -11.01 -4.04
CA LEU A 718 23.60 -10.79 -5.34
C LEU A 718 22.23 -10.13 -5.18
N TRP A 719 21.40 -10.65 -4.29
CA TRP A 719 20.07 -10.14 -3.94
C TRP A 719 20.10 -8.74 -3.33
N SER A 720 21.14 -8.40 -2.57
CA SER A 720 21.29 -7.08 -1.93
C SER A 720 21.93 -6.03 -2.85
N GLU A 721 22.49 -6.41 -4.01
CA GLU A 721 23.30 -5.52 -4.85
C GLU A 721 22.50 -4.31 -5.34
N THR A 722 21.26 -4.49 -5.80
CA THR A 722 20.41 -3.40 -6.28
C THR A 722 20.13 -2.38 -5.16
N SER A 723 19.76 -2.84 -3.97
CA SER A 723 19.56 -1.98 -2.79
C SER A 723 20.83 -1.19 -2.45
N TYR A 724 21.97 -1.85 -2.42
CA TYR A 724 23.27 -1.21 -2.19
C TYR A 724 23.56 -0.11 -3.21
N ARG A 725 23.31 -0.36 -4.50
CA ARG A 725 23.55 0.61 -5.57
C ARG A 725 22.69 1.87 -5.42
N ILE A 726 21.43 1.71 -5.03
CA ILE A 726 20.52 2.85 -4.78
C ILE A 726 20.98 3.61 -3.53
N GLN A 727 21.31 2.92 -2.45
CA GLN A 727 21.81 3.55 -1.22
C GLN A 727 23.10 4.32 -1.47
N ALA A 728 24.04 3.78 -2.25
CA ALA A 728 25.29 4.46 -2.59
C ALA A 728 25.10 5.74 -3.42
N LEU A 729 23.99 5.87 -4.16
CA LEU A 729 23.63 7.10 -4.87
C LEU A 729 22.92 8.11 -3.97
N ARG A 730 22.15 7.64 -3.00
CA ARG A 730 21.36 8.48 -2.10
C ARG A 730 22.13 8.93 -0.87
N ASP A 731 22.80 7.99 -0.24
CA ASP A 731 23.47 8.17 1.05
C ASP A 731 24.97 8.47 0.84
N ASN A 732 25.69 8.67 1.93
CA ASN A 732 27.15 8.74 1.84
C ASN A 732 27.71 7.38 1.37
N PRO A 733 28.44 7.30 0.25
CA PRO A 733 28.96 6.03 -0.28
C PRO A 733 29.85 5.26 0.71
N ASP A 734 30.49 5.96 1.64
CA ASP A 734 31.32 5.34 2.67
C ASP A 734 30.49 4.61 3.76
N CYS A 735 29.16 4.84 3.78
CA CYS A 735 28.22 4.26 4.73
C CYS A 735 27.27 3.25 4.08
N ALA A 736 27.26 3.16 2.76
CA ALA A 736 26.34 2.33 2.00
C ALA A 736 26.77 0.83 1.96
#